data_723ef0227ad8cd8a48efe4957c80a9f6
#
_entry.id   723ef0227ad8cd8a48efe4957c80a9f6
#
_cell.length_a   1.000
_cell.length_b   1.000
_cell.length_c   1.000
_cell.angle_alpha   90.00
_cell.angle_beta   90.00
_cell.angle_gamma   90.00
#
_symmetry.space_group_name_H-M   'P 1'
#
loop_
_entity.id
_entity.type
_entity.pdbx_description
1 polymer ?
#
loop_
_entity_poly.entity_id
_entity_poly.type
_entity_poly.pdbx_seq_one_letter_code
_entity_poly.pdbx_strand_id
1 'polypeptide(L)'
;TLIFEQDDNGSYQGQIIGDGSVIKTGSGIVALRPDAGANTYSGVTTIDGGGLAISSQDALGTNSDLTINNGSLTVEADLTIDKRINLASAEANKTAVIDTNGHNVTAAGVLNGVVDSGTFIKIGAGTLTAANNDNSFAGNVEVAGGALQIDGSGSKNFTGKIHVLHEAFLQGSGKVAGDVVNAGWLAPGSYNDKFGTFTVGGNYTGQPGGKLSIYSVLGGDASPTSKLVVEGDTEGSPTNIRVINQNGSGGYTDKGILIVDVQGKSDPNAFTLAYDYKQPDGTAAVAAGKYLYHLQYNQEDGDWYLKTLLNKDDTPVVNPSVPLYEAYPEIMLGYMKVNTLEERVGNRKWHIIEDGEPQQHLQYQEGTWFKTEGLSGKYKADRSTAAPDSSYDVDSWKMQMGYDKIISRQDAATTVVGGLNLQMGQARARIKSAVGNGKIKSDGKGLGGTMTWYKDNGVYVDTQAQAVWFDSDISSSSSAAAQQIEGNKGFGYGLSVETGKRIALKRPHWSWTPQMQLAYSNVDFDSFSDVNGLAVKRGSADSLQGRLGAALNYEKSFKNENDENYRSVKAYGLPNVYHEFHDGTNVLIAGDNFASKNDPTWLGLAVGGTYNYGRNSQYSLYGELGISTSAKNFGDSHVLRGEVGFRYRF
;
A
#
# COMPACT_ATOMS: atom_id res chain seq x y z
N THR A 1 -7.03 19.82 -62.78
CA THR A 1 -7.65 19.74 -61.46
C THR A 1 -8.68 18.63 -61.43
N LEU A 2 -8.65 17.75 -60.44
CA LEU A 2 -9.67 16.75 -60.15
C LEU A 2 -10.48 17.22 -58.92
N ILE A 3 -11.81 17.24 -59.05
CA ILE A 3 -12.73 17.69 -57.99
C ILE A 3 -13.58 16.50 -57.57
N PHE A 4 -13.55 16.19 -56.27
CA PHE A 4 -14.48 15.27 -55.62
C PHE A 4 -15.57 16.10 -54.93
N GLU A 5 -16.73 16.24 -55.63
CA GLU A 5 -17.89 16.96 -55.13
C GLU A 5 -18.99 15.95 -54.83
N GLN A 6 -19.10 15.59 -53.55
CA GLN A 6 -20.10 14.61 -53.11
C GLN A 6 -20.54 14.84 -51.69
N ASP A 7 -21.79 14.55 -51.41
CA ASP A 7 -22.43 14.71 -50.11
C ASP A 7 -22.49 13.38 -49.34
N ASP A 8 -22.38 12.25 -50.03
CA ASP A 8 -22.31 10.92 -49.43
C ASP A 8 -20.86 10.46 -49.27
N ASN A 9 -20.62 9.61 -48.28
CA ASN A 9 -19.31 8.99 -48.09
C ASN A 9 -18.99 7.99 -49.21
N GLY A 10 -17.76 8.00 -49.68
CA GLY A 10 -17.31 7.12 -50.75
C GLY A 10 -15.81 6.81 -50.68
N SER A 11 -15.35 5.98 -51.60
CA SER A 11 -13.94 5.67 -51.79
C SER A 11 -13.51 5.77 -53.22
N TYR A 12 -12.28 6.20 -53.46
CA TYR A 12 -11.64 6.22 -54.74
C TYR A 12 -10.38 5.38 -54.73
N GLN A 13 -10.35 4.36 -55.57
CA GLN A 13 -9.25 3.36 -55.63
C GLN A 13 -8.32 3.57 -56.83
N GLY A 14 -8.69 4.46 -57.77
CA GLY A 14 -7.85 4.75 -58.91
C GLY A 14 -6.59 5.54 -58.55
N GLN A 15 -5.55 5.36 -59.35
CA GLN A 15 -4.33 6.18 -59.25
C GLN A 15 -4.58 7.55 -59.88
N ILE A 16 -4.22 8.64 -59.19
CA ILE A 16 -4.28 10.01 -59.67
C ILE A 16 -2.87 10.44 -60.11
N ILE A 17 -2.69 10.80 -61.36
CA ILE A 17 -1.41 11.16 -61.99
C ILE A 17 -1.45 12.53 -62.67
N GLY A 18 -0.28 13.12 -62.99
CA GLY A 18 -0.11 14.37 -63.73
C GLY A 18 0.09 15.61 -62.88
N ASP A 19 0.07 16.79 -63.46
CA ASP A 19 0.44 18.04 -62.79
C ASP A 19 -0.76 18.80 -62.17
N GLY A 20 -1.93 18.22 -62.17
CA GLY A 20 -3.14 18.85 -61.64
C GLY A 20 -3.26 18.78 -60.11
N SER A 21 -4.18 19.58 -59.57
CA SER A 21 -4.54 19.59 -58.16
C SER A 21 -5.74 18.70 -57.86
N VAL A 22 -5.89 18.27 -56.62
CA VAL A 22 -7.04 17.53 -56.10
C VAL A 22 -7.80 18.43 -55.13
N ILE A 23 -9.12 18.58 -55.34
CA ILE A 23 -10.00 19.38 -54.48
C ILE A 23 -11.15 18.49 -53.99
N LYS A 24 -11.38 18.45 -52.69
CA LYS A 24 -12.56 17.84 -52.08
C LYS A 24 -13.54 18.94 -51.63
N THR A 25 -14.78 18.85 -52.13
CA THR A 25 -15.91 19.68 -51.76
C THR A 25 -17.13 18.80 -51.45
N GLY A 26 -18.27 19.41 -51.08
CA GLY A 26 -19.45 18.67 -50.63
C GLY A 26 -19.27 18.13 -49.22
N SER A 27 -20.33 17.65 -48.58
CA SER A 27 -20.36 17.30 -47.14
C SER A 27 -19.85 15.90 -46.80
N GLY A 28 -19.78 14.98 -47.78
CA GLY A 28 -19.35 13.59 -47.58
C GLY A 28 -17.83 13.43 -47.42
N ILE A 29 -17.38 12.26 -46.98
CA ILE A 29 -15.96 11.88 -46.86
C ILE A 29 -15.58 11.01 -48.06
N VAL A 30 -14.46 11.32 -48.71
CA VAL A 30 -13.82 10.48 -49.74
C VAL A 30 -12.59 9.80 -49.18
N ALA A 31 -12.57 8.47 -49.16
CA ALA A 31 -11.37 7.69 -48.86
C ALA A 31 -10.52 7.50 -50.12
N LEU A 32 -9.33 8.08 -50.13
CA LEU A 32 -8.34 7.84 -51.19
C LEU A 32 -7.53 6.60 -50.86
N ARG A 33 -7.74 5.53 -51.64
CA ARG A 33 -7.10 4.21 -51.45
C ARG A 33 -6.57 3.70 -52.80
N PRO A 34 -5.45 4.26 -53.32
CA PRO A 34 -4.94 3.89 -54.64
C PRO A 34 -4.42 2.46 -54.65
N ASP A 35 -5.10 1.53 -55.32
CA ASP A 35 -4.74 0.11 -55.40
C ASP A 35 -3.57 -0.16 -56.37
N ALA A 36 -3.35 0.73 -57.34
CA ALA A 36 -2.35 0.60 -58.41
C ALA A 36 -0.98 1.24 -58.08
N GLY A 37 -0.79 1.69 -56.84
CA GLY A 37 0.43 2.38 -56.36
C GLY A 37 0.16 3.83 -55.98
N ALA A 38 1.20 4.55 -55.54
CA ALA A 38 1.09 5.91 -55.02
C ALA A 38 0.45 6.87 -56.07
N ASN A 39 -0.33 7.83 -55.60
CA ASN A 39 -0.75 8.99 -56.41
C ASN A 39 0.48 9.84 -56.74
N THR A 40 0.65 10.23 -58.01
CA THR A 40 1.83 10.96 -58.50
C THR A 40 1.53 12.36 -59.02
N TYR A 41 0.32 12.88 -58.76
CA TYR A 41 0.01 14.27 -59.12
C TYR A 41 0.87 15.26 -58.35
N SER A 42 1.25 16.37 -58.98
CA SER A 42 2.20 17.33 -58.42
C SER A 42 1.52 18.61 -57.85
N GLY A 43 0.22 18.80 -58.10
CA GLY A 43 -0.52 19.95 -57.62
C GLY A 43 -0.95 19.80 -56.13
N VAL A 44 -1.51 20.86 -55.57
CA VAL A 44 -1.98 20.91 -54.17
C VAL A 44 -3.21 20.02 -53.94
N THR A 45 -3.27 19.37 -52.79
CA THR A 45 -4.51 18.72 -52.31
C THR A 45 -5.23 19.72 -51.39
N THR A 46 -6.50 20.06 -51.74
CA THR A 46 -7.31 21.00 -50.97
C THR A 46 -8.57 20.29 -50.45
N ILE A 47 -8.84 20.42 -49.14
CA ILE A 47 -10.10 20.00 -48.52
C ILE A 47 -10.87 21.28 -48.17
N ASP A 48 -11.91 21.56 -48.92
CA ASP A 48 -12.74 22.79 -48.79
C ASP A 48 -14.19 22.46 -48.43
N GLY A 49 -14.47 21.24 -48.03
CA GLY A 49 -15.75 20.73 -47.54
C GLY A 49 -15.72 19.25 -47.28
N GLY A 50 -16.53 18.79 -46.33
CA GLY A 50 -16.59 17.39 -45.91
C GLY A 50 -15.25 16.84 -45.41
N GLY A 51 -14.82 15.69 -45.92
CA GLY A 51 -13.58 15.06 -45.46
C GLY A 51 -12.83 14.29 -46.53
N LEU A 52 -11.55 14.13 -46.31
CA LEU A 52 -10.67 13.20 -47.02
C LEU A 52 -10.12 12.18 -46.02
N ALA A 53 -10.26 10.89 -46.34
CA ALA A 53 -9.68 9.82 -45.52
C ALA A 53 -8.49 9.17 -46.24
N ILE A 54 -7.38 8.92 -45.48
CA ILE A 54 -6.16 8.31 -46.02
C ILE A 54 -5.60 7.28 -45.06
N SER A 55 -5.02 6.19 -45.60
CA SER A 55 -4.27 5.17 -44.87
C SER A 55 -2.76 5.23 -45.10
N SER A 56 -2.30 6.05 -46.07
CA SER A 56 -0.90 6.31 -46.42
C SER A 56 -0.75 7.72 -46.94
N GLN A 57 0.39 8.37 -46.71
CA GLN A 57 0.71 9.65 -47.35
C GLN A 57 0.80 9.57 -48.88
N ASP A 58 0.99 8.38 -49.45
CA ASP A 58 0.99 8.14 -50.89
C ASP A 58 -0.32 8.47 -51.57
N ALA A 59 -1.40 8.58 -50.82
CA ALA A 59 -2.70 9.04 -51.27
C ALA A 59 -2.69 10.53 -51.67
N LEU A 60 -1.73 11.34 -51.18
CA LEU A 60 -1.69 12.80 -51.30
C LEU A 60 -0.80 13.34 -52.43
N GLY A 61 -0.39 12.54 -53.41
CA GLY A 61 0.50 12.95 -54.51
C GLY A 61 1.99 13.13 -54.08
N THR A 62 2.86 13.53 -55.02
CA THR A 62 4.33 13.52 -54.78
C THR A 62 4.88 14.79 -54.14
N ASN A 63 4.53 15.98 -54.62
CA ASN A 63 5.11 17.25 -54.20
C ASN A 63 4.08 18.26 -53.69
N SER A 64 2.90 17.82 -53.37
CA SER A 64 1.82 18.72 -53.04
C SER A 64 1.72 19.06 -51.57
N ASP A 65 1.53 20.34 -51.27
CA ASP A 65 1.02 20.77 -49.97
C ASP A 65 -0.39 20.22 -49.77
N LEU A 66 -0.73 19.94 -48.54
CA LEU A 66 -2.10 19.65 -48.10
C LEU A 66 -2.69 20.93 -47.52
N THR A 67 -3.84 21.39 -48.06
CA THR A 67 -4.55 22.54 -47.52
C THR A 67 -5.92 22.09 -46.99
N ILE A 68 -6.21 22.37 -45.73
CA ILE A 68 -7.49 22.10 -45.09
C ILE A 68 -8.11 23.44 -44.72
N ASN A 69 -9.07 23.89 -45.54
CA ASN A 69 -9.70 25.21 -45.34
C ASN A 69 -10.98 25.11 -44.49
N ASN A 70 -11.86 24.18 -44.81
CA ASN A 70 -13.15 24.01 -44.15
C ASN A 70 -13.62 22.56 -44.26
N GLY A 71 -12.82 21.65 -43.67
CA GLY A 71 -13.10 20.23 -43.77
C GLY A 71 -12.19 19.42 -42.86
N SER A 72 -12.20 18.09 -43.02
CA SER A 72 -11.47 17.17 -42.21
C SER A 72 -10.51 16.27 -43.00
N LEU A 73 -9.31 16.05 -42.43
CA LEU A 73 -8.46 14.92 -42.78
C LEU A 73 -8.68 13.81 -41.75
N THR A 74 -9.16 12.65 -42.17
CA THR A 74 -9.28 11.45 -41.35
C THR A 74 -8.16 10.50 -41.69
N VAL A 75 -7.44 10.00 -40.65
CA VAL A 75 -6.33 9.07 -40.81
C VAL A 75 -6.78 7.66 -40.42
N GLU A 76 -6.53 6.68 -41.29
CA GLU A 76 -7.00 5.29 -41.15
C GLU A 76 -5.88 4.31 -40.75
N ALA A 77 -4.64 4.78 -40.54
CA ALA A 77 -3.49 4.00 -40.11
C ALA A 77 -2.45 4.90 -39.42
N ASP A 78 -1.55 4.32 -38.65
CA ASP A 78 -0.38 5.05 -38.13
C ASP A 78 0.49 5.49 -39.31
N LEU A 79 0.76 6.79 -39.42
CA LEU A 79 1.53 7.30 -40.54
C LEU A 79 2.28 8.60 -40.25
N THR A 80 3.28 8.87 -41.07
CA THR A 80 4.00 10.15 -41.12
C THR A 80 3.60 10.94 -42.33
N ILE A 81 3.29 12.21 -42.20
CA ILE A 81 2.98 13.16 -43.28
C ILE A 81 4.14 14.13 -43.43
N ASP A 82 4.94 13.99 -44.48
CA ASP A 82 6.10 14.85 -44.76
C ASP A 82 5.70 16.18 -45.44
N LYS A 83 4.45 16.26 -45.87
CA LYS A 83 3.93 17.44 -46.61
C LYS A 83 3.68 18.58 -45.65
N ARG A 84 3.83 19.81 -46.16
CA ARG A 84 3.31 20.99 -45.47
C ARG A 84 1.80 20.89 -45.38
N ILE A 85 1.25 21.14 -44.21
CA ILE A 85 -0.21 21.14 -43.95
C ILE A 85 -0.62 22.57 -43.62
N ASN A 86 -1.35 23.19 -44.55
CA ASN A 86 -1.92 24.52 -44.38
C ASN A 86 -3.31 24.39 -43.76
N LEU A 87 -3.49 24.93 -42.55
CA LEU A 87 -4.68 24.78 -41.70
C LEU A 87 -5.50 26.08 -41.74
N ALA A 88 -6.73 26.07 -42.22
CA ALA A 88 -7.67 27.21 -42.23
C ALA A 88 -7.02 28.52 -42.72
N SER A 89 -6.24 28.46 -43.81
CA SER A 89 -5.29 29.50 -44.19
C SER A 89 -5.83 30.53 -45.17
N ALA A 90 -6.98 30.29 -45.78
CA ALA A 90 -7.42 31.10 -46.93
C ALA A 90 -8.37 32.25 -46.57
N GLU A 91 -9.17 32.12 -45.50
CA GLU A 91 -10.20 33.10 -45.14
C GLU A 91 -10.49 33.07 -43.64
N ALA A 92 -11.01 34.19 -43.13
CA ALA A 92 -11.45 34.28 -41.73
C ALA A 92 -12.60 33.28 -41.44
N ASN A 93 -12.62 32.75 -40.19
CA ASN A 93 -13.64 31.82 -39.68
C ASN A 93 -13.70 30.44 -40.36
N LYS A 94 -12.63 29.99 -41.01
CA LYS A 94 -12.49 28.63 -41.51
C LYS A 94 -12.05 27.67 -40.41
N THR A 95 -12.46 26.41 -40.56
CA THR A 95 -12.12 25.34 -39.59
C THR A 95 -11.42 24.21 -40.32
N ALA A 96 -10.21 23.90 -39.86
CA ALA A 96 -9.46 22.72 -40.29
C ALA A 96 -9.54 21.65 -39.21
N VAL A 97 -9.91 20.42 -39.56
CA VAL A 97 -9.99 19.28 -38.64
C VAL A 97 -8.99 18.22 -39.05
N ILE A 98 -8.20 17.72 -38.07
CA ILE A 98 -7.44 16.50 -38.23
C ILE A 98 -7.99 15.45 -37.25
N ASP A 99 -8.58 14.41 -37.83
CA ASP A 99 -9.09 13.26 -37.10
C ASP A 99 -8.07 12.12 -37.16
N THR A 100 -7.43 11.84 -36.05
CA THR A 100 -6.49 10.71 -35.94
C THR A 100 -7.19 9.35 -35.87
N ASN A 101 -8.51 9.30 -35.64
CA ASN A 101 -9.34 8.09 -35.68
C ASN A 101 -8.73 6.91 -34.88
N GLY A 102 -8.05 7.20 -33.76
CA GLY A 102 -7.38 6.21 -32.93
C GLY A 102 -5.92 5.89 -33.30
N HIS A 103 -5.42 6.48 -34.40
CA HIS A 103 -4.07 6.24 -34.91
C HIS A 103 -3.06 7.31 -34.46
N ASN A 104 -1.76 6.99 -34.47
CA ASN A 104 -0.70 7.94 -34.22
C ASN A 104 -0.20 8.54 -35.54
N VAL A 105 -0.28 9.86 -35.64
CA VAL A 105 0.08 10.64 -36.81
C VAL A 105 1.25 11.55 -36.49
N THR A 106 2.33 11.47 -37.27
CA THR A 106 3.45 12.40 -37.19
C THR A 106 3.39 13.37 -38.33
N ALA A 107 3.10 14.64 -38.05
CA ALA A 107 3.26 15.73 -39.01
C ALA A 107 4.75 16.16 -39.04
N ALA A 108 5.52 15.56 -39.95
CA ALA A 108 6.94 15.88 -40.17
C ALA A 108 7.11 17.13 -41.03
N GLY A 109 6.14 17.40 -41.91
CA GLY A 109 6.04 18.68 -42.60
C GLY A 109 5.57 19.81 -41.67
N VAL A 110 5.69 21.05 -42.13
CA VAL A 110 5.27 22.24 -41.37
C VAL A 110 3.74 22.29 -41.25
N LEU A 111 3.23 22.41 -40.03
CA LEU A 111 1.87 22.83 -39.75
C LEU A 111 1.82 24.36 -39.84
N ASN A 112 1.06 24.91 -40.78
CA ASN A 112 1.04 26.32 -41.08
C ASN A 112 -0.39 26.86 -41.13
N GLY A 113 -0.60 28.08 -40.62
CA GLY A 113 -1.85 28.80 -40.72
C GLY A 113 -1.63 30.27 -40.38
N VAL A 114 -1.87 31.15 -41.35
CA VAL A 114 -1.50 32.57 -41.27
C VAL A 114 -2.63 33.50 -40.87
N VAL A 115 -3.86 32.98 -40.70
CA VAL A 115 -5.06 33.80 -40.41
C VAL A 115 -5.42 33.68 -38.91
N ASP A 116 -5.40 34.79 -38.19
CA ASP A 116 -5.67 34.85 -36.76
C ASP A 116 -7.07 34.38 -36.33
N SER A 117 -8.04 34.38 -37.28
CA SER A 117 -9.42 33.98 -37.03
C SER A 117 -9.74 32.53 -37.43
N GLY A 118 -8.77 31.79 -38.00
CA GLY A 118 -8.93 30.37 -38.30
C GLY A 118 -8.94 29.50 -37.04
N THR A 119 -9.56 28.33 -37.14
CA THR A 119 -9.58 27.34 -36.07
C THR A 119 -9.02 26.01 -36.55
N PHE A 120 -8.07 25.46 -35.84
CA PHE A 120 -7.59 24.09 -36.01
C PHE A 120 -8.14 23.20 -34.88
N ILE A 121 -8.80 22.11 -35.23
CA ILE A 121 -9.38 21.16 -34.30
C ILE A 121 -8.71 19.80 -34.48
N LYS A 122 -8.09 19.29 -33.40
CA LYS A 122 -7.59 17.91 -33.30
C LYS A 122 -8.65 17.04 -32.62
N ILE A 123 -9.13 16.03 -33.33
CA ILE A 123 -10.07 15.02 -32.82
C ILE A 123 -9.52 13.59 -32.98
N GLY A 124 -10.28 12.59 -32.51
CA GLY A 124 -9.86 11.17 -32.53
C GLY A 124 -8.95 10.80 -31.38
N ALA A 125 -8.98 9.54 -30.96
CA ALA A 125 -8.31 9.06 -29.75
C ALA A 125 -6.77 8.95 -29.84
N GLY A 126 -6.18 8.93 -31.04
CA GLY A 126 -4.73 8.84 -31.25
C GLY A 126 -3.98 10.15 -31.01
N THR A 127 -2.67 10.11 -31.19
CA THR A 127 -1.77 11.25 -31.04
C THR A 127 -1.46 11.89 -32.39
N LEU A 128 -1.61 13.22 -32.48
CA LEU A 128 -1.00 14.02 -33.52
C LEU A 128 0.28 14.66 -33.00
N THR A 129 1.42 14.28 -33.55
CA THR A 129 2.73 14.86 -33.21
C THR A 129 3.09 15.96 -34.22
N ALA A 130 3.18 17.19 -33.75
CA ALA A 130 3.71 18.32 -34.50
C ALA A 130 5.23 18.33 -34.44
N ALA A 131 5.90 17.52 -35.28
CA ALA A 131 7.32 17.22 -35.17
C ALA A 131 8.24 18.29 -35.79
N ASN A 132 7.70 19.16 -36.63
CA ASN A 132 8.50 20.16 -37.36
C ASN A 132 8.79 21.39 -36.49
N ASN A 133 10.04 21.84 -36.52
CA ASN A 133 10.48 23.00 -35.72
C ASN A 133 9.98 24.36 -36.29
N ASP A 134 9.51 24.42 -37.53
CA ASP A 134 9.03 25.63 -38.19
C ASP A 134 7.48 25.73 -38.20
N ASN A 135 6.82 24.93 -37.35
CA ASN A 135 5.38 25.01 -37.20
C ASN A 135 4.93 26.43 -36.83
N SER A 136 3.93 26.96 -37.56
CA SER A 136 3.44 28.33 -37.38
C SER A 136 1.92 28.37 -37.55
N PHE A 137 1.19 28.65 -36.48
CA PHE A 137 -0.26 28.77 -36.51
C PHE A 137 -0.71 29.93 -35.61
N ALA A 138 -1.37 30.91 -36.18
CA ALA A 138 -1.82 32.12 -35.49
C ALA A 138 -3.28 32.04 -34.99
N GLY A 139 -4.06 31.14 -35.54
CA GLY A 139 -5.48 30.93 -35.16
C GLY A 139 -5.65 30.13 -33.86
N ASN A 140 -6.90 29.90 -33.46
CA ASN A 140 -7.21 29.10 -32.30
C ASN A 140 -7.01 27.61 -32.58
N VAL A 141 -6.45 26.93 -31.60
CA VAL A 141 -6.30 25.46 -31.60
C VAL A 141 -7.22 24.86 -30.57
N GLU A 142 -7.99 23.85 -30.96
CA GLU A 142 -8.83 23.09 -30.08
C GLU A 142 -8.39 21.61 -30.07
N VAL A 143 -7.95 21.09 -28.91
CA VAL A 143 -7.68 19.68 -28.73
C VAL A 143 -8.92 19.06 -28.12
N ALA A 144 -9.75 18.44 -28.97
CA ALA A 144 -11.05 17.93 -28.57
C ALA A 144 -11.09 16.41 -28.36
N GLY A 145 -10.00 15.70 -28.70
CA GLY A 145 -9.87 14.26 -28.44
C GLY A 145 -8.46 13.74 -28.66
N GLY A 146 -8.07 12.69 -27.93
CA GLY A 146 -6.73 12.12 -27.96
C GLY A 146 -5.67 13.11 -27.55
N ALA A 147 -4.52 13.13 -28.20
CA ALA A 147 -3.39 13.97 -27.83
C ALA A 147 -2.88 14.85 -28.99
N LEU A 148 -2.58 16.11 -28.70
CA LEU A 148 -1.69 16.94 -29.49
C LEU A 148 -0.32 16.95 -28.80
N GLN A 149 0.70 16.42 -29.46
CA GLN A 149 2.07 16.41 -28.97
C GLN A 149 2.92 17.45 -29.69
N ILE A 150 3.60 18.28 -28.91
CA ILE A 150 4.48 19.33 -29.40
C ILE A 150 5.85 19.11 -28.79
N ASP A 151 6.83 18.74 -29.63
CA ASP A 151 8.21 18.47 -29.22
C ASP A 151 9.17 19.48 -29.84
N GLY A 152 10.29 19.73 -29.11
CA GLY A 152 11.37 20.61 -29.59
C GLY A 152 11.07 22.11 -29.51
N SER A 153 12.03 22.91 -29.93
CA SER A 153 12.01 24.38 -29.80
C SER A 153 11.20 25.10 -30.89
N GLY A 154 10.67 24.38 -31.86
CA GLY A 154 10.18 24.96 -33.10
C GLY A 154 8.73 25.40 -33.13
N SER A 155 7.93 24.99 -32.16
CA SER A 155 6.52 25.43 -32.11
C SER A 155 6.31 26.78 -31.45
N LYS A 156 7.39 27.62 -31.39
CA LYS A 156 7.34 29.00 -30.88
C LYS A 156 6.34 29.89 -31.62
N ASN A 157 5.85 29.47 -32.76
CA ASN A 157 4.95 30.23 -33.62
C ASN A 157 3.49 29.74 -33.55
N PHE A 158 3.15 28.85 -32.62
CA PHE A 158 1.73 28.68 -32.24
C PHE A 158 1.36 29.88 -31.35
N THR A 159 1.00 31.00 -31.97
CA THR A 159 0.69 32.26 -31.29
C THR A 159 -0.77 32.38 -30.88
N GLY A 160 -1.62 31.57 -31.48
CA GLY A 160 -3.03 31.49 -31.13
C GLY A 160 -3.28 30.79 -29.80
N LYS A 161 -4.50 30.93 -29.31
CA LYS A 161 -4.94 30.30 -28.07
C LYS A 161 -5.18 28.80 -28.26
N ILE A 162 -4.64 27.98 -27.37
CA ILE A 162 -4.86 26.53 -27.36
C ILE A 162 -5.86 26.16 -26.25
N HIS A 163 -6.99 25.58 -26.66
CA HIS A 163 -8.01 25.03 -25.77
C HIS A 163 -7.86 23.51 -25.67
N VAL A 164 -7.56 23.01 -24.50
CA VAL A 164 -7.54 21.57 -24.22
C VAL A 164 -8.87 21.19 -23.58
N LEU A 165 -9.71 20.48 -24.33
CA LEU A 165 -11.04 20.09 -23.85
C LEU A 165 -10.95 18.88 -22.90
N HIS A 166 -12.05 18.63 -22.24
CA HIS A 166 -12.17 17.52 -21.28
C HIS A 166 -11.73 16.19 -21.89
N GLU A 167 -10.92 15.40 -21.16
CA GLU A 167 -10.32 14.11 -21.57
C GLU A 167 -9.32 14.19 -22.76
N ALA A 168 -9.05 15.36 -23.33
CA ALA A 168 -7.99 15.55 -24.33
C ALA A 168 -6.66 15.89 -23.68
N PHE A 169 -5.55 15.69 -24.42
CA PHE A 169 -4.18 15.89 -23.94
C PHE A 169 -3.41 16.89 -24.79
N LEU A 170 -2.76 17.84 -24.14
CA LEU A 170 -1.66 18.62 -24.70
C LEU A 170 -0.37 18.13 -24.03
N GLN A 171 0.58 17.61 -24.80
CA GLN A 171 1.77 16.98 -24.24
C GLN A 171 3.04 17.28 -25.03
N GLY A 172 4.19 16.92 -24.48
CA GLY A 172 5.50 17.04 -25.15
C GLY A 172 6.52 17.87 -24.37
N SER A 173 7.67 18.09 -25.01
CA SER A 173 8.80 18.87 -24.45
C SER A 173 9.03 20.18 -25.22
N GLY A 174 8.00 20.68 -25.87
CA GLY A 174 8.07 21.87 -26.72
C GLY A 174 7.62 23.16 -26.06
N LYS A 175 7.52 24.19 -26.91
CA LYS A 175 7.02 25.52 -26.52
C LYS A 175 5.89 25.95 -27.45
N VAL A 176 4.82 26.51 -26.88
CA VAL A 176 3.81 27.31 -27.59
C VAL A 176 3.96 28.77 -27.22
N ALA A 177 3.77 29.69 -28.17
CA ALA A 177 3.93 31.12 -27.90
C ALA A 177 2.64 31.77 -27.37
N GLY A 178 1.47 31.17 -27.66
CA GLY A 178 0.17 31.67 -27.24
C GLY A 178 -0.27 31.21 -25.86
N ASP A 179 -1.52 31.59 -25.53
CA ASP A 179 -2.18 31.19 -24.27
C ASP A 179 -2.60 29.73 -24.31
N VAL A 180 -2.69 29.09 -23.14
CA VAL A 180 -3.27 27.77 -22.96
C VAL A 180 -4.44 27.83 -21.99
N VAL A 181 -5.60 27.31 -22.41
CA VAL A 181 -6.81 27.13 -21.59
C VAL A 181 -7.02 25.63 -21.39
N ASN A 182 -6.89 25.16 -20.17
CA ASN A 182 -6.87 23.72 -19.87
C ASN A 182 -8.10 23.24 -19.08
N ALA A 183 -9.00 22.53 -19.76
CA ALA A 183 -10.08 21.74 -19.14
C ALA A 183 -9.79 20.23 -19.17
N GLY A 184 -8.73 19.80 -19.87
CA GLY A 184 -8.29 18.42 -20.05
C GLY A 184 -6.99 18.13 -19.29
N TRP A 185 -6.03 17.55 -20.01
CA TRP A 185 -4.72 17.16 -19.48
C TRP A 185 -3.59 17.94 -20.14
N LEU A 186 -2.74 18.56 -19.34
CA LEU A 186 -1.43 19.03 -19.76
C LEU A 186 -0.36 18.07 -19.21
N ALA A 187 0.53 17.59 -20.08
CA ALA A 187 1.53 16.59 -19.71
C ALA A 187 2.92 16.99 -20.26
N PRO A 188 3.74 17.76 -19.51
CA PRO A 188 5.10 18.02 -19.88
C PRO A 188 5.93 16.73 -20.01
N GLY A 189 6.72 16.64 -21.08
CA GLY A 189 7.45 15.44 -21.44
C GLY A 189 6.71 14.56 -22.45
N SER A 190 7.41 13.59 -22.98
CA SER A 190 6.91 12.62 -23.95
C SER A 190 7.30 11.19 -23.53
N TYR A 191 6.84 10.20 -24.29
CA TYR A 191 7.26 8.82 -24.06
C TYR A 191 8.80 8.64 -24.07
N ASN A 192 9.49 9.39 -24.96
CA ASN A 192 10.95 9.34 -25.13
C ASN A 192 11.70 10.30 -24.21
N ASP A 193 11.04 11.34 -23.68
CA ASP A 193 11.60 12.34 -22.78
C ASP A 193 10.63 12.60 -21.62
N LYS A 194 10.60 11.69 -20.66
CA LYS A 194 9.67 11.76 -19.51
C LYS A 194 9.88 12.99 -18.62
N PHE A 195 11.11 13.51 -18.59
CA PHE A 195 11.46 14.66 -17.75
C PHE A 195 11.55 15.98 -18.54
N GLY A 196 10.91 16.01 -19.70
CA GLY A 196 10.90 17.18 -20.55
C GLY A 196 10.16 18.38 -19.95
N THR A 197 10.43 19.54 -20.52
CA THR A 197 9.80 20.81 -20.15
C THR A 197 8.81 21.23 -21.23
N PHE A 198 7.56 21.51 -20.84
CA PHE A 198 6.60 22.16 -21.74
C PHE A 198 6.48 23.64 -21.38
N THR A 199 6.62 24.53 -22.36
CA THR A 199 6.60 25.98 -22.14
C THR A 199 5.35 26.60 -22.78
N VAL A 200 4.59 27.35 -22.00
CA VAL A 200 3.51 28.23 -22.41
C VAL A 200 4.05 29.65 -22.44
N GLY A 201 4.19 30.25 -23.64
CA GLY A 201 4.72 31.59 -23.82
C GLY A 201 3.74 32.70 -23.46
N GLY A 202 2.44 32.41 -23.54
CA GLY A 202 1.37 33.28 -23.06
C GLY A 202 0.89 32.93 -21.66
N ASN A 203 -0.37 33.25 -21.36
CA ASN A 203 -1.02 32.95 -20.09
C ASN A 203 -1.50 31.48 -20.02
N TYR A 204 -1.53 30.94 -18.80
CA TYR A 204 -2.15 29.67 -18.50
C TYR A 204 -3.44 29.87 -17.71
N THR A 205 -4.57 29.44 -18.27
CA THR A 205 -5.87 29.51 -17.62
C THR A 205 -6.38 28.11 -17.28
N GLY A 206 -6.47 27.74 -16.01
CA GLY A 206 -7.12 26.52 -15.57
C GLY A 206 -8.65 26.60 -15.73
N GLN A 207 -9.28 25.51 -16.14
CA GLN A 207 -10.74 25.36 -16.20
C GLN A 207 -11.19 24.22 -15.27
N PRO A 208 -12.47 24.15 -14.89
CA PRO A 208 -12.99 23.05 -14.10
C PRO A 208 -12.67 21.69 -14.74
N GLY A 209 -12.02 20.80 -13.99
CA GLY A 209 -11.57 19.49 -14.49
C GLY A 209 -10.16 19.46 -15.08
N GLY A 210 -9.49 20.60 -15.20
CA GLY A 210 -8.11 20.70 -15.70
C GLY A 210 -7.11 19.91 -14.84
N LYS A 211 -6.20 19.20 -15.48
CA LYS A 211 -5.20 18.31 -14.86
C LYS A 211 -3.82 18.58 -15.44
N LEU A 212 -2.79 18.39 -14.60
CA LEU A 212 -1.38 18.47 -14.98
C LEU A 212 -0.68 17.17 -14.53
N SER A 213 -0.09 16.43 -15.46
CA SER A 213 0.72 15.25 -15.16
C SER A 213 2.18 15.61 -15.05
N ILE A 214 2.80 15.30 -13.91
CA ILE A 214 4.23 15.50 -13.66
C ILE A 214 4.89 14.15 -13.42
N TYR A 215 5.88 13.80 -14.24
CA TYR A 215 6.78 12.68 -14.03
C TYR A 215 7.96 13.14 -13.18
N SER A 216 8.24 12.48 -12.08
CA SER A 216 9.35 12.84 -11.20
C SER A 216 10.01 11.60 -10.59
N VAL A 217 11.32 11.60 -10.47
CA VAL A 217 12.04 10.68 -9.58
C VAL A 217 12.02 11.32 -8.20
N LEU A 218 10.97 11.06 -7.42
CA LEU A 218 10.82 11.71 -6.11
C LEU A 218 12.02 11.41 -5.20
N GLY A 219 12.78 12.46 -4.85
CA GLY A 219 14.02 12.44 -4.07
C GLY A 219 14.30 13.81 -3.43
N GLY A 220 15.54 14.29 -3.48
CA GLY A 220 15.92 15.64 -3.03
C GLY A 220 15.64 16.72 -4.08
N ASP A 221 16.04 17.96 -3.81
CA ASP A 221 15.78 19.16 -4.65
C ASP A 221 16.19 19.01 -6.12
N ALA A 222 17.27 18.30 -6.40
CA ALA A 222 17.80 18.08 -7.76
C ALA A 222 17.18 16.87 -8.49
N SER A 223 16.05 16.37 -8.03
CA SER A 223 15.39 15.21 -8.63
C SER A 223 15.00 15.47 -10.08
N PRO A 224 15.27 14.52 -11.01
CA PRO A 224 14.75 14.59 -12.37
C PRO A 224 13.22 14.68 -12.34
N THR A 225 12.68 15.67 -13.03
CA THR A 225 11.23 15.91 -13.07
C THR A 225 10.82 16.54 -14.39
N SER A 226 9.64 16.22 -14.89
CA SER A 226 9.04 17.03 -15.94
C SER A 226 8.56 18.37 -15.35
N LYS A 227 8.52 19.41 -16.18
CA LYS A 227 8.24 20.77 -15.72
C LYS A 227 7.32 21.52 -16.68
N LEU A 228 6.34 22.23 -16.12
CA LEU A 228 5.59 23.26 -16.83
C LEU A 228 6.27 24.60 -16.60
N VAL A 229 6.56 25.34 -17.68
CA VAL A 229 6.99 26.74 -17.64
C VAL A 229 5.89 27.60 -18.20
N VAL A 230 5.48 28.65 -17.48
CA VAL A 230 4.50 29.65 -17.92
C VAL A 230 5.20 31.00 -17.95
N GLU A 231 5.46 31.56 -19.16
CA GLU A 231 6.12 32.86 -19.30
C GLU A 231 5.16 34.03 -19.00
N GLY A 232 3.84 33.82 -19.16
CA GLY A 232 2.79 34.76 -18.79
C GLY A 232 2.23 34.50 -17.38
N ASP A 233 1.00 34.91 -17.17
CA ASP A 233 0.28 34.79 -15.89
C ASP A 233 -0.45 33.44 -15.76
N THR A 234 -0.69 33.00 -14.51
CA THR A 234 -1.60 31.88 -14.21
C THR A 234 -2.90 32.39 -13.61
N GLU A 235 -4.03 31.87 -14.07
CA GLU A 235 -5.35 32.27 -13.61
C GLU A 235 -6.41 31.15 -13.75
N GLY A 236 -7.63 31.41 -13.30
CA GLY A 236 -8.79 30.54 -13.50
C GLY A 236 -9.04 29.53 -12.39
N SER A 237 -9.62 28.38 -12.74
CA SER A 237 -9.89 27.31 -11.78
C SER A 237 -8.64 26.51 -11.42
N PRO A 238 -8.52 25.97 -10.20
CA PRO A 238 -7.39 25.18 -9.82
C PRO A 238 -7.18 23.96 -10.73
N THR A 239 -5.97 23.82 -11.26
CA THR A 239 -5.53 22.63 -12.02
C THR A 239 -5.02 21.57 -11.06
N ASN A 240 -5.52 20.33 -11.17
CA ASN A 240 -5.13 19.25 -10.30
C ASN A 240 -3.85 18.57 -10.81
N ILE A 241 -2.76 18.66 -10.04
CA ILE A 241 -1.45 18.07 -10.36
C ILE A 241 -1.44 16.59 -9.93
N ARG A 242 -1.23 15.69 -10.90
CA ARG A 242 -0.94 14.28 -10.66
C ARG A 242 0.55 14.02 -10.79
N VAL A 243 1.20 13.64 -9.70
CA VAL A 243 2.60 13.25 -9.70
C VAL A 243 2.73 11.75 -9.97
N ILE A 244 3.57 11.38 -10.92
CA ILE A 244 3.87 10.00 -11.30
C ILE A 244 5.32 9.72 -10.94
N ASN A 245 5.53 9.00 -9.81
CA ASN A 245 6.88 8.66 -9.34
C ASN A 245 7.56 7.67 -10.30
N GLN A 246 8.71 8.04 -10.82
CA GLN A 246 9.55 7.23 -11.71
C GLN A 246 10.63 6.50 -10.89
N ASN A 247 10.22 5.58 -10.01
CA ASN A 247 11.09 4.78 -9.14
C ASN A 247 11.94 5.61 -8.15
N GLY A 248 11.49 6.80 -7.78
CA GLY A 248 12.12 7.57 -6.71
C GLY A 248 11.88 6.89 -5.36
N SER A 249 12.94 6.70 -4.58
CA SER A 249 12.89 6.10 -3.24
C SER A 249 12.61 7.11 -2.11
N GLY A 250 12.33 8.36 -2.47
CA GLY A 250 12.16 9.46 -1.54
C GLY A 250 13.48 10.06 -1.05
N GLY A 251 13.45 11.32 -0.69
CA GLY A 251 14.57 12.07 -0.13
C GLY A 251 14.09 13.36 0.51
N TYR A 252 14.88 13.91 1.43
CA TYR A 252 14.61 15.21 2.01
C TYR A 252 14.84 16.33 0.98
N THR A 253 13.92 17.30 0.96
CA THR A 253 14.05 18.51 0.15
C THR A 253 14.18 19.74 1.06
N ASP A 254 15.08 20.63 0.72
CA ASP A 254 15.23 21.93 1.39
C ASP A 254 14.38 23.00 0.68
N LYS A 255 14.64 23.23 -0.61
CA LYS A 255 13.86 24.16 -1.44
C LYS A 255 12.60 23.50 -2.00
N GLY A 256 12.70 22.25 -2.39
CA GLY A 256 11.67 21.49 -3.08
C GLY A 256 12.03 21.16 -4.52
N ILE A 257 11.32 20.22 -5.13
CA ILE A 257 11.44 19.85 -6.54
C ILE A 257 10.57 20.81 -7.35
N LEU A 258 11.17 21.67 -8.18
CA LEU A 258 10.45 22.62 -9.01
C LEU A 258 9.68 21.92 -10.13
N ILE A 259 8.33 22.00 -10.10
CA ILE A 259 7.46 21.36 -11.08
C ILE A 259 6.65 22.32 -11.94
N VAL A 260 6.38 23.55 -11.46
CA VAL A 260 5.79 24.62 -12.26
C VAL A 260 6.58 25.91 -11.99
N ASP A 261 7.10 26.51 -13.06
CA ASP A 261 7.89 27.74 -13.10
C ASP A 261 7.04 28.82 -13.77
N VAL A 262 6.68 29.87 -13.05
CA VAL A 262 5.82 30.96 -13.54
C VAL A 262 6.59 32.26 -13.55
N GLN A 263 6.89 32.76 -14.75
CA GLN A 263 7.68 33.98 -14.95
C GLN A 263 6.84 35.25 -14.87
N GLY A 264 5.54 35.13 -15.04
CA GLY A 264 4.57 36.20 -14.87
C GLY A 264 3.96 36.20 -13.46
N LYS A 265 2.73 36.63 -13.36
CA LYS A 265 1.97 36.68 -12.10
C LYS A 265 1.34 35.32 -11.79
N SER A 266 1.71 34.73 -10.69
CA SER A 266 1.19 33.44 -10.25
C SER A 266 0.03 33.60 -9.28
N ASP A 267 -1.14 32.98 -9.59
CA ASP A 267 -2.24 32.85 -8.63
C ASP A 267 -1.90 31.73 -7.63
N PRO A 268 -1.86 32.02 -6.31
CA PRO A 268 -1.57 31.02 -5.29
C PRO A 268 -2.63 29.88 -5.21
N ASN A 269 -3.73 29.98 -5.93
CA ASN A 269 -4.75 28.93 -6.03
C ASN A 269 -4.78 28.24 -7.41
N ALA A 270 -3.82 28.54 -8.31
CA ALA A 270 -3.81 28.00 -9.67
C ALA A 270 -3.66 26.46 -9.72
N PHE A 271 -3.05 25.86 -8.70
CA PHE A 271 -2.76 24.44 -8.67
C PHE A 271 -3.15 23.78 -7.35
N THR A 272 -3.56 22.50 -7.44
CA THR A 272 -3.82 21.62 -6.29
C THR A 272 -3.14 20.28 -6.53
N LEU A 273 -2.88 19.50 -5.47
CA LEU A 273 -2.22 18.20 -5.58
C LEU A 273 -3.26 17.06 -5.52
N ALA A 274 -3.23 16.17 -6.51
CA ALA A 274 -3.80 14.84 -6.38
C ALA A 274 -2.95 14.03 -5.40
N TYR A 275 -3.56 13.39 -4.42
CA TYR A 275 -2.85 12.88 -3.27
C TYR A 275 -3.05 11.38 -3.05
N ASP A 276 -2.01 10.75 -2.50
CA ASP A 276 -2.06 9.39 -1.95
C ASP A 276 -2.45 9.42 -0.47
N TYR A 277 -2.17 10.54 0.20
CA TYR A 277 -2.40 10.76 1.62
C TYR A 277 -2.92 12.17 1.87
N LYS A 278 -3.86 12.29 2.83
CA LYS A 278 -4.36 13.58 3.32
C LYS A 278 -4.23 13.65 4.83
N GLN A 279 -3.51 14.66 5.33
CA GLN A 279 -3.37 14.88 6.76
C GLN A 279 -4.69 15.32 7.43
N PRO A 280 -4.80 15.19 8.77
CA PRO A 280 -5.98 15.69 9.51
C PRO A 280 -6.26 17.16 9.33
N ASP A 281 -5.25 18.00 9.09
CA ASP A 281 -5.37 19.42 8.79
C ASP A 281 -5.82 19.73 7.34
N GLY A 282 -5.95 18.70 6.52
CA GLY A 282 -6.36 18.81 5.12
C GLY A 282 -5.20 18.85 4.11
N THR A 283 -3.94 18.90 4.55
CA THR A 283 -2.78 18.92 3.66
C THR A 283 -2.70 17.64 2.83
N ALA A 284 -2.70 17.80 1.51
CA ALA A 284 -2.56 16.72 0.53
C ALA A 284 -1.09 16.39 0.31
N ALA A 285 -0.74 15.12 0.19
CA ALA A 285 0.63 14.68 -0.03
C ALA A 285 0.71 13.43 -0.93
N VAL A 286 1.84 13.28 -1.63
CA VAL A 286 2.24 12.06 -2.34
C VAL A 286 3.39 11.39 -1.62
N ALA A 287 3.40 10.05 -1.62
CA ALA A 287 4.39 9.27 -0.89
C ALA A 287 5.51 8.76 -1.83
N ALA A 288 6.76 8.83 -1.37
CA ALA A 288 7.88 8.11 -1.97
C ALA A 288 8.84 7.65 -0.88
N GLY A 289 9.08 6.35 -0.81
CA GLY A 289 9.82 5.77 0.31
C GLY A 289 9.20 6.18 1.64
N LYS A 290 10.04 6.58 2.59
CA LYS A 290 9.58 7.05 3.91
C LYS A 290 9.08 8.50 3.94
N TYR A 291 9.21 9.28 2.85
CA TYR A 291 8.88 10.70 2.78
C TYR A 291 7.50 10.96 2.20
N LEU A 292 6.89 12.04 2.64
CA LEU A 292 5.70 12.64 2.05
C LEU A 292 6.07 13.98 1.43
N TYR A 293 5.54 14.25 0.23
CA TYR A 293 5.72 15.52 -0.47
C TYR A 293 4.38 16.21 -0.61
N HIS A 294 4.32 17.49 -0.25
CA HIS A 294 3.16 18.34 -0.48
C HIS A 294 3.47 19.36 -1.57
N LEU A 295 2.43 19.91 -2.17
CA LEU A 295 2.56 21.01 -3.11
C LEU A 295 2.71 22.33 -2.34
N GLN A 296 3.79 23.04 -2.59
CA GLN A 296 4.07 24.34 -1.98
C GLN A 296 4.18 25.42 -3.04
N TYR A 297 3.37 26.46 -2.89
CA TYR A 297 3.54 27.73 -3.58
C TYR A 297 4.59 28.59 -2.87
N ASN A 298 5.56 29.11 -3.60
CA ASN A 298 6.55 30.05 -3.07
C ASN A 298 6.19 31.48 -3.53
N GLN A 299 5.93 32.36 -2.58
CA GLN A 299 5.54 33.75 -2.84
C GLN A 299 6.68 34.64 -3.37
N GLU A 300 7.93 34.24 -3.15
CA GLU A 300 9.10 35.04 -3.54
C GLU A 300 9.38 34.95 -5.04
N ASP A 301 9.22 33.76 -5.63
CA ASP A 301 9.48 33.50 -7.05
C ASP A 301 8.20 33.21 -7.86
N GLY A 302 7.07 32.96 -7.22
CA GLY A 302 5.80 32.64 -7.88
C GLY A 302 5.69 31.17 -8.33
N ASP A 303 6.64 30.33 -7.98
CA ASP A 303 6.78 28.97 -8.43
C ASP A 303 6.12 27.93 -7.52
N TRP A 304 5.97 26.70 -8.06
CA TRP A 304 5.36 25.60 -7.34
C TRP A 304 6.30 24.42 -7.24
N TYR A 305 6.45 23.93 -6.01
CA TYR A 305 7.40 22.90 -5.63
C TYR A 305 6.74 21.71 -4.98
N LEU A 306 7.26 20.53 -5.21
CA LEU A 306 7.02 19.38 -4.33
C LEU A 306 8.04 19.43 -3.21
N LYS A 307 7.58 19.65 -1.99
CA LYS A 307 8.44 19.80 -0.81
C LYS A 307 8.15 18.72 0.21
N THR A 308 9.20 18.22 0.86
CA THR A 308 9.06 17.27 1.97
C THR A 308 8.19 17.86 3.07
N LEU A 309 7.16 17.14 3.45
CA LEU A 309 6.25 17.55 4.50
C LEU A 309 6.93 17.42 5.86
N LEU A 310 6.93 18.52 6.62
CA LEU A 310 7.52 18.60 7.95
C LEU A 310 6.43 18.66 9.04
N ASN A 311 6.73 18.13 10.21
CA ASN A 311 5.93 18.32 11.42
C ASN A 311 6.30 19.66 12.10
N LYS A 312 5.71 19.93 13.26
CA LYS A 312 5.94 21.18 14.01
C LYS A 312 7.37 21.36 14.55
N ASP A 313 8.13 20.26 14.59
CA ASP A 313 9.52 20.24 15.10
C ASP A 313 10.55 20.21 13.95
N ASP A 314 10.13 20.60 12.74
CA ASP A 314 10.92 20.60 11.50
C ASP A 314 11.51 19.24 11.12
N THR A 315 10.90 18.15 11.59
CA THR A 315 11.27 16.79 11.17
C THR A 315 10.33 16.27 10.09
N PRO A 316 10.82 15.47 9.12
CA PRO A 316 9.98 14.92 8.07
C PRO A 316 8.83 14.05 8.63
N VAL A 317 7.63 14.30 8.14
CA VAL A 317 6.50 13.40 8.39
C VAL A 317 6.72 12.11 7.61
N VAL A 318 6.70 10.98 8.32
CA VAL A 318 6.92 9.68 7.69
C VAL A 318 5.69 9.18 6.93
N ASN A 319 5.92 8.32 5.95
CA ASN A 319 4.86 7.64 5.20
C ASN A 319 3.87 6.93 6.16
N PRO A 320 2.55 7.06 5.96
CA PRO A 320 1.51 6.47 6.81
C PRO A 320 1.59 4.96 7.02
N SER A 321 2.29 4.25 6.15
CA SER A 321 2.51 2.80 6.29
C SER A 321 3.64 2.43 7.27
N VAL A 322 4.55 3.37 7.58
CA VAL A 322 5.71 3.12 8.46
C VAL A 322 5.31 2.64 9.85
N PRO A 323 4.32 3.24 10.56
CA PRO A 323 3.89 2.73 11.86
C PRO A 323 3.34 1.29 11.82
N LEU A 324 2.79 0.86 10.68
CA LEU A 324 2.29 -0.51 10.51
C LEU A 324 3.45 -1.51 10.46
N TYR A 325 4.50 -1.17 9.72
CA TYR A 325 5.68 -2.03 9.59
C TYR A 325 6.50 -2.07 10.87
N GLU A 326 6.58 -0.95 11.60
CA GLU A 326 7.21 -0.88 12.92
C GLU A 326 6.52 -1.81 13.95
N ALA A 327 5.18 -1.87 13.94
CA ALA A 327 4.41 -2.71 14.85
C ALA A 327 4.37 -4.20 14.42
N TYR A 328 4.69 -4.54 13.19
CA TYR A 328 4.50 -5.88 12.61
C TYR A 328 5.21 -6.99 13.39
N PRO A 329 6.50 -6.90 13.74
CA PRO A 329 7.17 -7.94 14.53
C PRO A 329 6.61 -8.08 15.95
N GLU A 330 6.12 -7.02 16.57
CA GLU A 330 5.46 -7.09 17.89
C GLU A 330 4.19 -7.94 17.86
N ILE A 331 3.42 -7.86 16.76
CA ILE A 331 2.21 -8.66 16.58
C ILE A 331 2.55 -10.14 16.42
N MET A 332 3.60 -10.46 15.68
CA MET A 332 4.09 -11.83 15.53
C MET A 332 4.63 -12.38 16.87
N LEU A 333 5.43 -11.60 17.62
CA LEU A 333 5.92 -11.97 18.95
C LEU A 333 4.78 -12.20 19.94
N GLY A 334 3.74 -11.37 19.90
CA GLY A 334 2.53 -11.54 20.72
C GLY A 334 1.84 -12.89 20.50
N TYR A 335 1.81 -13.39 19.25
CA TYR A 335 1.31 -14.73 18.92
C TYR A 335 2.22 -15.85 19.43
N MET A 336 3.55 -15.61 19.51
CA MET A 336 4.56 -16.59 19.96
C MET A 336 4.57 -16.84 21.47
N LYS A 337 3.73 -16.16 22.26
CA LYS A 337 3.68 -16.35 23.70
C LYS A 337 3.52 -17.83 24.06
N VAL A 338 4.45 -18.32 24.92
CA VAL A 338 4.46 -19.69 25.41
C VAL A 338 3.61 -19.78 26.69
N ASN A 339 2.73 -20.76 26.74
CA ASN A 339 1.80 -20.99 27.84
C ASN A 339 2.51 -21.56 29.07
N THR A 340 1.93 -21.34 30.25
CA THR A 340 2.35 -22.03 31.47
C THR A 340 1.94 -23.50 31.43
N LEU A 341 2.50 -24.30 32.33
CA LEU A 341 2.11 -25.71 32.45
C LEU A 341 0.60 -25.86 32.72
N GLU A 342 0.04 -25.04 33.62
CA GLU A 342 -1.38 -25.08 33.98
C GLU A 342 -2.29 -24.70 32.82
N GLU A 343 -1.95 -23.62 32.10
CA GLU A 343 -2.66 -23.18 30.91
C GLU A 343 -2.66 -24.24 29.80
N ARG A 344 -1.56 -24.99 29.65
CA ARG A 344 -1.43 -25.97 28.58
C ARG A 344 -2.25 -27.23 28.80
N VAL A 345 -2.27 -27.76 30.03
CA VAL A 345 -2.81 -29.12 30.29
C VAL A 345 -3.70 -29.24 31.52
N GLY A 346 -3.95 -28.14 32.24
CA GLY A 346 -4.69 -28.16 33.49
C GLY A 346 -3.97 -28.95 34.58
N ASN A 347 -4.73 -29.39 35.58
CA ASN A 347 -4.17 -30.15 36.69
C ASN A 347 -3.92 -31.63 36.31
N ARG A 348 -2.66 -32.02 36.19
CA ARG A 348 -2.27 -33.42 35.91
C ARG A 348 -2.06 -34.26 37.16
N LYS A 349 -1.84 -33.62 38.31
CA LYS A 349 -1.55 -34.28 39.59
C LYS A 349 -2.73 -34.05 40.53
N TRP A 350 -3.37 -35.09 40.99
CA TRP A 350 -4.48 -35.01 41.90
C TRP A 350 -4.34 -36.07 43.00
N HIS A 351 -4.85 -35.76 44.18
CA HIS A 351 -4.86 -36.65 45.31
C HIS A 351 -6.20 -37.40 45.36
N ILE A 352 -6.16 -38.72 45.49
CA ILE A 352 -7.31 -39.53 45.90
C ILE A 352 -7.32 -39.51 47.42
N ILE A 353 -8.46 -39.17 47.99
CA ILE A 353 -8.73 -39.33 49.41
C ILE A 353 -9.58 -40.58 49.53
N GLU A 354 -9.00 -41.68 50.03
CA GLU A 354 -9.71 -42.87 50.41
C GLU A 354 -9.82 -42.89 51.93
N ASP A 355 -11.02 -43.08 52.46
CA ASP A 355 -11.36 -43.26 53.89
C ASP A 355 -10.85 -42.17 54.83
N GLY A 356 -10.75 -40.95 54.39
CA GLY A 356 -10.34 -39.79 55.20
C GLY A 356 -8.85 -39.60 55.38
N GLU A 357 -8.01 -40.51 54.90
CA GLU A 357 -6.57 -40.40 54.89
C GLU A 357 -6.06 -40.07 53.50
N PRO A 358 -5.15 -39.09 53.35
CA PRO A 358 -4.59 -38.76 52.04
C PRO A 358 -3.63 -39.85 51.57
N GLN A 359 -4.12 -40.80 50.82
CA GLN A 359 -3.26 -41.73 50.11
C GLN A 359 -2.66 -41.03 48.92
N GLN A 360 -1.34 -40.85 48.90
CA GLN A 360 -0.56 -40.21 47.85
C GLN A 360 -0.41 -41.13 46.63
N HIS A 361 -1.49 -41.46 45.93
CA HIS A 361 -1.37 -42.05 44.63
C HIS A 361 -1.31 -40.93 43.59
N LEU A 362 -0.08 -40.55 43.24
CA LEU A 362 0.19 -39.59 42.16
C LEU A 362 -0.11 -40.26 40.81
N GLN A 363 -1.27 -39.97 40.24
CA GLN A 363 -1.59 -40.42 38.88
C GLN A 363 -1.22 -39.31 37.88
N TYR A 364 -0.19 -39.56 37.10
CA TYR A 364 0.16 -38.76 35.95
C TYR A 364 -0.65 -39.25 34.75
N GLN A 365 -1.39 -38.33 34.13
CA GLN A 365 -2.31 -38.71 33.05
C GLN A 365 -1.62 -38.57 31.71
N GLU A 366 -1.39 -39.68 31.03
CA GLU A 366 -1.08 -39.74 29.60
C GLU A 366 -2.34 -39.51 28.78
N GLY A 367 -2.21 -39.00 27.53
CA GLY A 367 -3.35 -38.94 26.62
C GLY A 367 -3.30 -37.76 25.69
N THR A 368 -4.35 -37.63 24.92
CA THR A 368 -4.55 -36.52 23.99
C THR A 368 -5.23 -35.34 24.68
N TRP A 369 -4.90 -34.15 24.24
CA TRP A 369 -5.55 -32.93 24.68
C TRP A 369 -5.81 -31.98 23.52
N PHE A 370 -6.84 -31.19 23.67
CA PHE A 370 -7.21 -30.10 22.77
C PHE A 370 -7.48 -28.86 23.59
N LYS A 371 -7.02 -27.70 23.12
CA LYS A 371 -7.39 -26.44 23.73
C LYS A 371 -7.59 -25.35 22.69
N THR A 372 -8.41 -24.38 23.05
CA THR A 372 -8.53 -23.10 22.33
C THR A 372 -8.29 -21.96 23.30
N GLU A 373 -7.63 -20.94 22.82
CA GLU A 373 -7.41 -19.69 23.55
C GLU A 373 -7.84 -18.50 22.70
N GLY A 374 -8.33 -17.45 23.36
CA GLY A 374 -8.63 -16.16 22.80
C GLY A 374 -7.95 -15.06 23.60
N LEU A 375 -7.46 -14.03 22.93
CA LEU A 375 -6.85 -12.86 23.55
C LEU A 375 -7.40 -11.61 22.89
N SER A 376 -7.76 -10.61 23.70
CA SER A 376 -8.04 -9.25 23.26
C SER A 376 -7.20 -8.30 24.08
N GLY A 377 -6.39 -7.48 23.43
CA GLY A 377 -5.43 -6.60 24.10
C GLY A 377 -5.35 -5.24 23.44
N LYS A 378 -5.03 -4.24 24.25
CA LYS A 378 -4.66 -2.91 23.83
C LYS A 378 -3.26 -2.60 24.35
N TYR A 379 -2.42 -2.15 23.45
CA TYR A 379 -1.04 -1.78 23.73
C TYR A 379 -0.80 -0.34 23.32
N LYS A 380 -0.25 0.45 24.23
CA LYS A 380 0.29 1.77 23.96
C LYS A 380 1.81 1.65 23.99
N ALA A 381 2.47 1.99 22.89
CA ALA A 381 3.91 1.92 22.82
C ALA A 381 4.54 2.87 23.86
N ASP A 382 5.51 2.40 24.60
CA ASP A 382 6.35 3.23 25.48
C ASP A 382 7.33 4.07 24.65
N ARG A 383 7.78 3.51 23.52
CA ARG A 383 8.57 4.20 22.50
C ARG A 383 8.18 3.69 21.11
N SER A 384 8.01 4.63 20.16
CA SER A 384 7.87 4.38 18.74
C SER A 384 8.69 5.44 17.98
N THR A 385 9.52 4.98 17.05
CA THR A 385 10.32 5.87 16.20
C THR A 385 9.46 6.49 15.09
N ALA A 386 8.48 5.74 14.60
CA ALA A 386 7.60 6.18 13.52
C ALA A 386 6.64 7.28 13.94
N ALA A 387 6.03 7.15 15.11
CA ALA A 387 5.08 8.14 15.64
C ALA A 387 4.97 8.05 17.16
N PRO A 388 5.22 9.13 17.90
CA PRO A 388 4.87 9.24 19.31
C PRO A 388 3.38 8.88 19.51
N ASP A 389 3.05 8.28 20.65
CA ASP A 389 1.67 7.85 21.00
C ASP A 389 1.05 6.77 20.11
N SER A 390 1.86 6.03 19.35
CA SER A 390 1.38 4.84 18.61
C SER A 390 0.77 3.82 19.56
N SER A 391 -0.35 3.25 19.14
CA SER A 391 -1.05 2.19 19.87
C SER A 391 -1.61 1.14 18.91
N TYR A 392 -1.83 -0.07 19.42
CA TYR A 392 -2.51 -1.09 18.65
C TYR A 392 -3.46 -1.92 19.51
N ASP A 393 -4.60 -2.26 18.94
CA ASP A 393 -5.55 -3.21 19.49
C ASP A 393 -5.33 -4.56 18.80
N VAL A 394 -5.13 -5.63 19.57
CA VAL A 394 -4.92 -6.99 19.04
C VAL A 394 -6.02 -7.91 19.52
N ASP A 395 -6.61 -8.64 18.57
CA ASP A 395 -7.48 -9.78 18.82
C ASP A 395 -6.79 -11.03 18.23
N SER A 396 -6.62 -12.08 19.02
CA SER A 396 -6.05 -13.33 18.53
C SER A 396 -6.81 -14.55 19.04
N TRP A 397 -6.74 -15.61 18.27
CA TRP A 397 -7.19 -16.93 18.68
C TRP A 397 -6.16 -17.98 18.28
N LYS A 398 -6.03 -19.02 19.09
CA LYS A 398 -5.14 -20.15 18.83
C LYS A 398 -5.82 -21.45 19.24
N MET A 399 -5.70 -22.48 18.41
CA MET A 399 -6.09 -23.85 18.71
C MET A 399 -4.84 -24.71 18.78
N GLN A 400 -4.80 -25.59 19.75
CA GLN A 400 -3.70 -26.54 19.94
C GLN A 400 -4.27 -27.92 20.19
N MET A 401 -3.60 -28.92 19.63
CA MET A 401 -3.88 -30.34 19.87
C MET A 401 -2.56 -31.05 20.15
N GLY A 402 -2.53 -31.84 21.21
CA GLY A 402 -1.31 -32.52 21.61
C GLY A 402 -1.55 -33.93 22.15
N TYR A 403 -0.46 -34.65 22.26
CA TYR A 403 -0.35 -35.95 22.88
C TYR A 403 0.80 -35.97 23.85
N ASP A 404 0.56 -36.43 25.07
CA ASP A 404 1.53 -36.53 26.15
C ASP A 404 1.67 -37.97 26.63
N LYS A 405 2.91 -38.39 26.85
CA LYS A 405 3.27 -39.74 27.31
C LYS A 405 4.28 -39.70 28.44
N ILE A 406 4.14 -40.62 29.38
CA ILE A 406 5.17 -40.87 30.39
C ILE A 406 6.38 -41.50 29.69
N ILE A 407 7.52 -40.80 29.68
CA ILE A 407 8.77 -41.28 29.06
C ILE A 407 9.54 -42.14 30.04
N SER A 408 9.60 -41.75 31.31
CA SER A 408 10.36 -42.41 32.32
C SER A 408 9.79 -42.19 33.73
N ARG A 409 9.90 -43.19 34.56
CA ARG A 409 9.79 -43.09 36.03
C ARG A 409 11.16 -43.41 36.60
N GLN A 410 11.98 -42.39 36.75
CA GLN A 410 13.28 -42.51 37.36
C GLN A 410 13.09 -42.60 38.88
N ASP A 411 13.34 -43.76 39.48
CA ASP A 411 13.05 -44.00 40.88
C ASP A 411 11.56 -43.80 41.27
N ALA A 412 11.14 -44.14 42.44
CA ALA A 412 9.76 -43.96 42.91
C ALA A 412 9.36 -42.48 43.08
N ALA A 413 10.30 -41.52 42.93
CA ALA A 413 10.15 -40.11 43.33
C ALA A 413 10.05 -39.12 42.15
N THR A 414 10.37 -39.51 40.91
CA THR A 414 10.36 -38.59 39.75
C THR A 414 9.68 -39.20 38.52
N THR A 415 8.70 -38.50 37.96
CA THR A 415 8.05 -38.88 36.71
C THR A 415 8.34 -37.84 35.61
N VAL A 416 8.74 -38.31 34.45
CA VAL A 416 9.00 -37.47 33.25
C VAL A 416 7.90 -37.72 32.21
N VAL A 417 7.28 -36.63 31.78
CA VAL A 417 6.23 -36.63 30.74
C VAL A 417 6.75 -35.84 29.55
N GLY A 418 6.77 -36.45 28.37
CA GLY A 418 7.04 -35.77 27.10
C GLY A 418 5.79 -35.62 26.28
N GLY A 419 5.71 -34.58 25.49
CA GLY A 419 4.57 -34.29 24.63
C GLY A 419 4.94 -33.63 23.31
N LEU A 420 4.08 -33.86 22.33
CA LEU A 420 4.13 -33.17 21.03
C LEU A 420 2.79 -32.50 20.78
N ASN A 421 2.80 -31.36 20.13
CA ASN A 421 1.57 -30.65 19.78
C ASN A 421 1.65 -29.99 18.42
N LEU A 422 0.49 -29.77 17.82
CA LEU A 422 0.26 -28.97 16.65
C LEU A 422 -0.58 -27.76 17.06
N GLN A 423 -0.35 -26.64 16.40
CA GLN A 423 -1.10 -25.41 16.64
C GLN A 423 -1.44 -24.67 15.36
N MET A 424 -2.56 -23.97 15.40
CA MET A 424 -3.00 -23.04 14.37
C MET A 424 -3.79 -21.90 14.97
N GLY A 425 -3.74 -20.73 14.34
CA GLY A 425 -4.48 -19.58 14.83
C GLY A 425 -4.22 -18.33 14.00
N GLN A 426 -4.72 -17.21 14.48
CA GLN A 426 -4.65 -15.92 13.81
C GLN A 426 -4.51 -14.80 14.83
N ALA A 427 -3.69 -13.82 14.52
CA ALA A 427 -3.65 -12.51 15.18
C ALA A 427 -4.13 -11.43 14.21
N ARG A 428 -4.97 -10.52 14.70
CA ARG A 428 -5.43 -9.32 13.98
C ARG A 428 -5.14 -8.11 14.83
N ALA A 429 -4.39 -7.15 14.27
CA ALA A 429 -4.10 -5.92 14.93
C ALA A 429 -4.67 -4.72 14.18
N ARG A 430 -5.13 -3.73 14.92
CA ARG A 430 -5.52 -2.40 14.42
C ARG A 430 -4.56 -1.38 14.99
N ILE A 431 -3.73 -0.82 14.12
CA ILE A 431 -2.72 0.17 14.47
C ILE A 431 -3.33 1.57 14.35
N LYS A 432 -3.08 2.41 15.35
CA LYS A 432 -3.50 3.82 15.41
C LYS A 432 -2.30 4.67 15.76
N SER A 433 -2.05 5.68 14.94
CA SER A 433 -1.00 6.67 15.18
C SER A 433 -1.41 8.03 14.60
N ALA A 434 -0.72 9.09 15.01
CA ALA A 434 -0.91 10.42 14.45
C ALA A 434 -0.54 10.52 12.97
N VAL A 435 0.31 9.60 12.47
CA VAL A 435 0.84 9.59 11.11
C VAL A 435 -0.02 8.74 10.17
N GLY A 436 -0.42 7.54 10.63
CA GLY A 436 -1.21 6.64 9.79
C GLY A 436 -1.83 5.50 10.58
N ASN A 437 -2.94 4.98 10.06
CA ASN A 437 -3.72 3.90 10.65
C ASN A 437 -3.79 2.71 9.70
N GLY A 438 -3.96 1.50 10.25
CA GLY A 438 -4.12 0.33 9.41
C GLY A 438 -4.34 -0.94 10.19
N LYS A 439 -4.22 -2.06 9.48
CA LYS A 439 -4.48 -3.40 10.01
C LYS A 439 -3.38 -4.35 9.60
N ILE A 440 -3.05 -5.25 10.52
CA ILE A 440 -2.19 -6.40 10.27
C ILE A 440 -3.00 -7.65 10.61
N LYS A 441 -2.95 -8.64 9.72
CA LYS A 441 -3.51 -9.97 9.95
C LYS A 441 -2.38 -10.98 9.74
N SER A 442 -2.14 -11.83 10.74
CA SER A 442 -1.11 -12.87 10.68
C SER A 442 -1.74 -14.22 11.03
N ASP A 443 -1.75 -15.13 10.08
CA ASP A 443 -2.16 -16.53 10.25
C ASP A 443 -0.92 -17.34 10.64
N GLY A 444 -1.01 -18.11 11.73
CA GLY A 444 0.08 -18.93 12.26
C GLY A 444 -0.26 -20.41 12.26
N LYS A 445 0.67 -21.25 11.81
CA LYS A 445 0.62 -22.72 11.90
C LYS A 445 1.93 -23.22 12.47
N GLY A 446 1.88 -24.15 13.42
CA GLY A 446 3.10 -24.55 14.09
C GLY A 446 3.04 -25.92 14.74
N LEU A 447 4.17 -26.31 15.27
CA LEU A 447 4.38 -27.52 16.05
C LEU A 447 5.17 -27.20 17.33
N GLY A 448 5.01 -28.03 18.35
CA GLY A 448 5.74 -27.87 19.60
C GLY A 448 6.05 -29.20 20.25
N GLY A 449 7.06 -29.15 21.09
CA GLY A 449 7.48 -30.24 21.96
C GLY A 449 7.57 -29.78 23.40
N THR A 450 7.29 -30.68 24.34
CA THR A 450 7.28 -30.39 25.77
C THR A 450 7.93 -31.51 26.56
N MET A 451 8.57 -31.16 27.69
CA MET A 451 9.06 -32.13 28.64
C MET A 451 8.86 -31.60 30.05
N THR A 452 8.18 -32.38 30.88
CA THR A 452 7.84 -32.00 32.24
C THR A 452 8.35 -33.05 33.22
N TRP A 453 9.13 -32.64 34.22
CA TRP A 453 9.57 -33.44 35.33
C TRP A 453 8.72 -33.12 36.57
N TYR A 454 8.08 -34.13 37.13
CA TYR A 454 7.31 -34.02 38.37
C TYR A 454 8.03 -34.78 39.46
N LYS A 455 8.29 -34.12 40.59
CA LYS A 455 8.79 -34.76 41.82
C LYS A 455 7.66 -34.94 42.84
N ASP A 456 7.72 -36.02 43.63
CA ASP A 456 6.70 -36.32 44.65
C ASP A 456 6.66 -35.28 45.78
N ASN A 457 7.75 -34.53 46.00
CA ASN A 457 7.79 -33.43 46.95
C ASN A 457 7.06 -32.15 46.45
N GLY A 458 6.34 -32.23 45.33
CA GLY A 458 5.55 -31.14 44.77
C GLY A 458 6.32 -30.21 43.83
N VAL A 459 7.60 -30.41 43.61
CA VAL A 459 8.40 -29.64 42.64
C VAL A 459 8.12 -30.13 41.23
N TYR A 460 8.01 -29.20 40.30
CA TYR A 460 8.00 -29.52 38.86
C TYR A 460 8.95 -28.60 38.08
N VAL A 461 9.40 -29.10 36.96
CA VAL A 461 10.09 -28.33 35.93
C VAL A 461 9.42 -28.65 34.58
N ASP A 462 9.02 -27.65 33.83
CA ASP A 462 8.40 -27.79 32.50
C ASP A 462 9.22 -27.05 31.46
N THR A 463 9.57 -27.72 30.40
CA THR A 463 10.25 -27.11 29.24
C THR A 463 9.40 -27.24 28.02
N GLN A 464 9.37 -26.19 27.21
CA GLN A 464 8.60 -26.15 25.97
C GLN A 464 9.47 -25.55 24.86
N ALA A 465 9.30 -26.09 23.64
CA ALA A 465 9.83 -25.55 22.42
C ALA A 465 8.70 -25.51 21.37
N GLN A 466 8.66 -24.44 20.59
CA GLN A 466 7.68 -24.30 19.49
C GLN A 466 8.31 -23.67 18.28
N ALA A 467 7.77 -24.01 17.10
CA ALA A 467 8.09 -23.40 15.82
C ALA A 467 6.78 -23.06 15.10
N VAL A 468 6.69 -21.86 14.54
CA VAL A 468 5.48 -21.32 13.89
C VAL A 468 5.84 -20.69 12.57
N TRP A 469 5.10 -21.03 11.52
CA TRP A 469 5.15 -20.40 10.21
C TRP A 469 3.98 -19.45 10.09
N PHE A 470 4.27 -18.24 9.65
CA PHE A 470 3.32 -17.15 9.50
C PHE A 470 3.03 -16.84 8.04
N ASP A 471 1.82 -16.34 7.81
CA ASP A 471 1.35 -15.75 6.56
C ASP A 471 0.59 -14.48 6.91
N SER A 472 1.07 -13.31 6.42
CA SER A 472 0.61 -12.02 6.93
C SER A 472 0.22 -11.05 5.83
N ASP A 473 -0.93 -10.36 6.05
CA ASP A 473 -1.45 -9.28 5.23
C ASP A 473 -1.37 -7.97 6.01
N ILE A 474 -0.91 -6.89 5.35
CA ILE A 474 -0.83 -5.55 5.93
C ILE A 474 -1.61 -4.58 5.05
N SER A 475 -2.53 -3.83 5.63
CA SER A 475 -3.35 -2.84 4.93
C SER A 475 -3.37 -1.50 5.67
N SER A 476 -3.29 -0.40 4.91
CA SER A 476 -3.37 0.98 5.41
C SER A 476 -4.77 1.55 5.16
N SER A 477 -5.34 2.24 6.14
CA SER A 477 -6.57 3.03 5.98
C SER A 477 -6.29 4.51 5.72
N SER A 478 -5.02 4.90 5.74
CA SER A 478 -4.56 6.28 5.52
C SER A 478 -3.93 6.49 4.13
N SER A 479 -3.81 5.44 3.32
CA SER A 479 -3.29 5.48 1.94
C SER A 479 -4.41 5.22 0.93
N ALA A 480 -4.32 5.84 -0.24
CA ALA A 480 -5.22 5.56 -1.37
C ALA A 480 -5.13 4.11 -1.83
N ALA A 481 -3.95 3.49 -1.77
CA ALA A 481 -3.76 2.05 -1.95
C ALA A 481 -3.93 1.34 -0.60
N ALA A 482 -5.13 0.84 -0.31
CA ALA A 482 -5.45 0.23 0.98
C ALA A 482 -4.59 -1.01 1.29
N GLN A 483 -4.41 -1.92 0.35
CA GLN A 483 -3.58 -3.12 0.51
C GLN A 483 -2.12 -2.75 0.28
N GLN A 484 -1.27 -2.91 1.30
CA GLN A 484 0.17 -2.59 1.22
C GLN A 484 1.01 -3.82 0.90
N ILE A 485 0.69 -4.96 1.51
CA ILE A 485 1.35 -6.25 1.29
C ILE A 485 0.35 -7.39 1.51
N GLU A 486 0.48 -8.46 0.75
CA GLU A 486 -0.34 -9.68 0.85
C GLU A 486 0.58 -10.90 0.92
N GLY A 487 0.28 -11.81 1.86
CA GLY A 487 0.93 -13.10 1.96
C GLY A 487 2.41 -13.06 2.35
N ASN A 488 2.86 -12.06 3.13
CA ASN A 488 4.24 -12.03 3.61
C ASN A 488 4.51 -13.21 4.54
N LYS A 489 5.55 -13.98 4.21
CA LYS A 489 5.93 -15.17 4.97
C LYS A 489 6.81 -14.80 6.15
N GLY A 490 6.64 -15.54 7.23
CA GLY A 490 7.46 -15.40 8.42
C GLY A 490 7.65 -16.72 9.14
N PHE A 491 8.64 -16.75 10.01
CA PHE A 491 8.96 -17.89 10.87
C PHE A 491 9.28 -17.40 12.27
N GLY A 492 8.79 -18.14 13.28
CA GLY A 492 9.12 -17.88 14.66
C GLY A 492 9.43 -19.16 15.42
N TYR A 493 10.30 -19.06 16.42
CA TYR A 493 10.53 -20.12 17.38
C TYR A 493 10.49 -19.58 18.79
N GLY A 494 10.10 -20.43 19.74
CA GLY A 494 10.03 -20.07 21.16
C GLY A 494 10.48 -21.21 22.04
N LEU A 495 11.15 -20.87 23.12
CA LEU A 495 11.65 -21.78 24.15
C LEU A 495 11.19 -21.28 25.51
N SER A 496 10.81 -22.17 26.42
CA SER A 496 10.42 -21.80 27.77
C SER A 496 10.87 -22.82 28.80
N VAL A 497 11.23 -22.34 29.96
CA VAL A 497 11.44 -23.14 31.19
C VAL A 497 10.59 -22.56 32.29
N GLU A 498 9.72 -23.37 32.87
CA GLU A 498 8.92 -23.04 34.04
C GLU A 498 9.26 -23.99 35.20
N THR A 499 9.31 -23.48 36.42
CA THR A 499 9.40 -24.28 37.60
C THR A 499 8.46 -23.78 38.69
N GLY A 500 8.02 -24.68 39.55
CA GLY A 500 7.20 -24.35 40.69
C GLY A 500 7.21 -25.44 41.73
N LYS A 501 6.68 -25.09 42.89
CA LYS A 501 6.55 -26.06 44.00
C LYS A 501 5.21 -25.93 44.66
N ARG A 502 4.44 -27.02 44.64
CA ARG A 502 3.18 -27.09 45.36
C ARG A 502 3.44 -27.32 46.85
N ILE A 503 2.92 -26.46 47.70
CA ILE A 503 3.07 -26.46 49.15
C ILE A 503 1.69 -26.55 49.79
N ALA A 504 1.37 -27.65 50.46
CA ALA A 504 0.11 -27.81 51.18
C ALA A 504 -0.01 -26.83 52.33
N LEU A 505 -1.17 -26.27 52.53
CA LEU A 505 -1.49 -25.38 53.65
C LEU A 505 -2.07 -26.23 54.82
N LYS A 506 -2.01 -25.70 56.03
CA LYS A 506 -2.64 -26.33 57.22
C LYS A 506 -4.17 -26.51 57.07
N ARG A 507 -4.81 -25.79 56.15
CA ARG A 507 -6.22 -25.90 55.86
C ARG A 507 -6.43 -27.02 54.83
N PRO A 508 -7.30 -28.00 55.07
CA PRO A 508 -7.56 -29.09 54.16
C PRO A 508 -7.98 -28.58 52.76
N HIS A 509 -7.55 -29.27 51.72
CA HIS A 509 -7.80 -28.94 50.30
C HIS A 509 -7.10 -27.69 49.77
N TRP A 510 -6.39 -26.93 50.58
CA TRP A 510 -5.74 -25.71 50.13
C TRP A 510 -4.22 -25.92 50.00
N SER A 511 -3.68 -25.36 48.91
CA SER A 511 -2.23 -25.29 48.69
C SER A 511 -1.88 -24.00 48.00
N TRP A 512 -0.64 -23.57 48.13
CA TRP A 512 -0.10 -22.51 47.31
C TRP A 512 1.05 -23.03 46.46
N THR A 513 1.25 -22.44 45.26
CA THR A 513 2.26 -22.86 44.30
C THR A 513 3.01 -21.63 43.81
N PRO A 514 4.13 -21.27 44.40
CA PRO A 514 5.05 -20.30 43.82
C PRO A 514 5.58 -20.86 42.50
N GLN A 515 5.67 -20.00 41.49
CA GLN A 515 6.04 -20.35 40.12
C GLN A 515 6.94 -19.28 39.54
N MET A 516 7.91 -19.70 38.71
CA MET A 516 8.69 -18.82 37.85
C MET A 516 8.82 -19.41 36.46
N GLN A 517 8.84 -18.55 35.46
CA GLN A 517 9.02 -18.94 34.08
C GLN A 517 9.97 -17.95 33.39
N LEU A 518 10.82 -18.47 32.51
CA LEU A 518 11.60 -17.69 31.56
C LEU A 518 11.26 -18.20 30.17
N ALA A 519 10.81 -17.30 29.29
CA ALA A 519 10.42 -17.61 27.92
C ALA A 519 11.17 -16.72 26.94
N TYR A 520 11.83 -17.33 25.98
CA TYR A 520 12.47 -16.68 24.84
C TYR A 520 11.66 -16.94 23.58
N SER A 521 11.46 -15.92 22.77
CA SER A 521 10.83 -16.03 21.46
C SER A 521 11.58 -15.15 20.44
N ASN A 522 11.68 -15.63 19.22
CA ASN A 522 12.21 -14.88 18.09
C ASN A 522 11.27 -15.03 16.89
N VAL A 523 11.12 -13.97 16.11
CA VAL A 523 10.36 -14.00 14.86
C VAL A 523 11.17 -13.35 13.74
N ASP A 524 10.93 -13.85 12.55
CA ASP A 524 11.52 -13.39 11.30
C ASP A 524 10.44 -13.30 10.23
N PHE A 525 10.62 -12.41 9.24
CA PHE A 525 9.73 -12.27 8.10
C PHE A 525 10.51 -11.94 6.82
N ASP A 526 9.95 -12.29 5.67
CA ASP A 526 10.58 -12.02 4.39
C ASP A 526 10.60 -10.51 4.12
N SER A 527 11.74 -10.02 3.64
CA SER A 527 11.87 -8.63 3.21
C SER A 527 10.94 -8.36 2.03
N PHE A 528 10.28 -7.22 2.01
CA PHE A 528 9.34 -6.83 0.97
C PHE A 528 9.48 -5.35 0.59
N SER A 529 8.88 -4.99 -0.54
CA SER A 529 8.58 -3.60 -0.88
C SER A 529 7.06 -3.45 -0.98
N ASP A 530 6.53 -2.38 -0.40
CA ASP A 530 5.10 -2.10 -0.49
C ASP A 530 4.71 -1.54 -1.86
N VAL A 531 3.41 -1.30 -2.06
CA VAL A 531 2.86 -0.77 -3.31
C VAL A 531 3.38 0.62 -3.69
N ASN A 532 3.96 1.36 -2.75
CA ASN A 532 4.58 2.67 -2.95
C ASN A 532 6.11 2.59 -3.10
N GLY A 533 6.67 1.37 -3.20
CA GLY A 533 8.11 1.14 -3.34
C GLY A 533 8.90 1.27 -2.03
N LEU A 534 8.24 1.34 -0.87
CA LEU A 534 8.90 1.42 0.43
C LEU A 534 9.49 0.06 0.80
N ALA A 535 10.80 -0.05 0.79
CA ALA A 535 11.51 -1.28 1.13
C ALA A 535 11.52 -1.51 2.66
N VAL A 536 11.09 -2.70 3.09
CA VAL A 536 11.04 -3.14 4.48
C VAL A 536 11.88 -4.40 4.65
N LYS A 537 12.82 -4.36 5.58
CA LYS A 537 13.70 -5.48 5.90
C LYS A 537 13.64 -5.77 7.39
N ARG A 538 13.85 -7.03 7.74
CA ARG A 538 13.97 -7.45 9.13
C ARG A 538 15.04 -6.67 9.89
N GLY A 539 14.75 -6.33 11.13
CA GLY A 539 15.70 -5.92 12.15
C GLY A 539 15.80 -6.97 13.27
N SER A 540 15.87 -6.54 14.53
CA SER A 540 15.80 -7.40 15.72
C SER A 540 14.34 -7.58 16.13
N ALA A 541 13.91 -8.83 16.31
CA ALA A 541 12.54 -9.16 16.69
C ALA A 541 12.54 -10.38 17.61
N ASP A 542 13.00 -10.18 18.84
CA ASP A 542 13.08 -11.19 19.88
C ASP A 542 12.59 -10.65 21.22
N SER A 543 12.18 -11.56 22.09
CA SER A 543 11.64 -11.32 23.42
C SER A 543 12.25 -12.30 24.41
N LEU A 544 12.64 -11.82 25.56
CA LEU A 544 13.02 -12.62 26.72
C LEU A 544 12.15 -12.18 27.90
N GLN A 545 11.07 -12.91 28.15
CA GLN A 545 10.12 -12.59 29.21
C GLN A 545 10.29 -13.46 30.43
N GLY A 546 10.42 -12.84 31.59
CA GLY A 546 10.34 -13.48 32.90
C GLY A 546 8.93 -13.35 33.49
N ARG A 547 8.47 -14.40 34.19
CA ARG A 547 7.24 -14.41 34.96
C ARG A 547 7.48 -14.91 36.35
N LEU A 548 6.93 -14.22 37.34
CA LEU A 548 6.80 -14.68 38.72
C LEU A 548 5.32 -14.73 39.09
N GLY A 549 4.88 -15.86 39.63
CA GLY A 549 3.48 -16.05 40.03
C GLY A 549 3.36 -16.87 41.30
N ALA A 550 2.21 -16.80 41.97
CA ALA A 550 1.90 -17.58 43.14
C ALA A 550 0.43 -18.01 43.13
N ALA A 551 0.17 -19.26 42.73
CA ALA A 551 -1.19 -19.79 42.68
C ALA A 551 -1.70 -20.21 44.07
N LEU A 552 -2.84 -19.66 44.50
CA LEU A 552 -3.60 -20.19 45.61
C LEU A 552 -4.63 -21.19 45.06
N ASN A 553 -4.48 -22.47 45.45
CA ASN A 553 -5.28 -23.56 44.90
C ASN A 553 -6.24 -24.11 45.95
N TYR A 554 -7.43 -24.44 45.53
CA TYR A 554 -8.39 -25.30 46.21
C TYR A 554 -8.63 -26.55 45.38
N GLU A 555 -8.43 -27.76 45.99
CA GLU A 555 -8.62 -29.01 45.28
C GLU A 555 -9.37 -30.01 46.18
N LYS A 556 -10.42 -30.60 45.64
CA LYS A 556 -11.21 -31.60 46.33
C LYS A 556 -11.54 -32.75 45.40
N SER A 557 -11.30 -33.98 45.90
CA SER A 557 -11.74 -35.21 45.23
C SER A 557 -12.92 -35.77 45.99
N PHE A 558 -13.85 -36.41 45.29
CA PHE A 558 -15.05 -37.07 45.86
C PHE A 558 -15.40 -38.32 45.05
N LYS A 559 -15.88 -39.32 45.78
CA LYS A 559 -16.40 -40.55 45.21
C LYS A 559 -17.92 -40.42 45.08
N ASN A 560 -18.47 -40.88 43.97
CA ASN A 560 -19.93 -40.91 43.82
C ASN A 560 -20.45 -42.18 44.51
N GLU A 561 -21.46 -42.07 45.38
CA GLU A 561 -22.02 -43.21 46.14
C GLU A 561 -22.57 -44.35 45.27
N ASN A 562 -22.94 -44.05 44.03
CA ASN A 562 -23.51 -44.98 43.06
C ASN A 562 -22.54 -45.46 41.97
N ASP A 563 -21.27 -45.04 42.03
CA ASP A 563 -20.30 -45.31 40.97
C ASP A 563 -18.89 -45.35 41.59
N GLU A 564 -18.08 -46.37 41.28
CA GLU A 564 -16.69 -46.47 41.76
C GLU A 564 -15.77 -45.41 41.20
N ASN A 565 -16.33 -44.40 40.50
CA ASN A 565 -15.58 -43.37 39.81
C ASN A 565 -15.25 -42.16 40.73
N TYR A 566 -13.97 -41.80 40.77
CA TYR A 566 -13.51 -40.60 41.44
C TYR A 566 -13.67 -39.39 40.49
N ARG A 567 -14.12 -38.27 41.06
CA ARG A 567 -14.15 -36.96 40.42
C ARG A 567 -13.30 -35.99 41.22
N SER A 568 -12.66 -35.07 40.56
CA SER A 568 -11.92 -34.01 41.24
C SER A 568 -12.14 -32.65 40.63
N VAL A 569 -12.21 -31.65 41.48
CA VAL A 569 -12.30 -30.24 41.11
C VAL A 569 -11.06 -29.53 41.65
N LYS A 570 -10.38 -28.75 40.83
CA LYS A 570 -9.39 -27.76 41.21
C LYS A 570 -9.86 -26.40 40.79
N ALA A 571 -9.77 -25.42 41.65
CA ALA A 571 -9.90 -24.00 41.35
C ALA A 571 -8.68 -23.24 41.88
N TYR A 572 -8.27 -22.19 41.18
CA TYR A 572 -7.13 -21.39 41.62
C TYR A 572 -7.27 -19.92 41.24
N GLY A 573 -6.59 -19.06 42.02
CA GLY A 573 -6.31 -17.68 41.69
C GLY A 573 -4.79 -17.45 41.64
N LEU A 574 -4.33 -16.76 40.61
CA LEU A 574 -2.90 -16.64 40.30
C LEU A 574 -2.53 -15.19 39.97
N PRO A 575 -2.09 -14.38 40.93
CA PRO A 575 -1.37 -13.14 40.65
C PRO A 575 -0.03 -13.42 39.98
N ASN A 576 0.29 -12.59 38.97
CA ASN A 576 1.53 -12.68 38.20
C ASN A 576 2.19 -11.31 38.05
N VAL A 577 3.51 -11.32 37.96
CA VAL A 577 4.32 -10.20 37.47
C VAL A 577 5.11 -10.69 36.27
N TYR A 578 5.04 -9.97 35.16
CA TYR A 578 5.81 -10.24 33.95
C TYR A 578 6.83 -9.12 33.74
N HIS A 579 8.00 -9.47 33.24
CA HIS A 579 9.02 -8.49 32.86
C HIS A 579 9.72 -8.90 31.57
N GLU A 580 9.74 -7.97 30.60
CA GLU A 580 10.46 -8.10 29.34
C GLU A 580 11.88 -7.54 29.52
N PHE A 581 12.89 -8.38 29.23
CA PHE A 581 14.30 -8.01 29.37
C PHE A 581 14.92 -7.43 28.11
N HIS A 582 14.30 -7.63 26.95
CA HIS A 582 14.77 -7.07 25.69
C HIS A 582 14.18 -5.67 25.44
N ASP A 583 14.87 -4.87 24.61
CA ASP A 583 14.56 -3.45 24.41
C ASP A 583 13.57 -3.21 23.25
N GLY A 584 12.61 -4.13 23.07
CA GLY A 584 11.59 -4.07 22.03
C GLY A 584 12.08 -4.63 20.69
N THR A 585 11.39 -4.25 19.61
CA THR A 585 11.68 -4.71 18.25
C THR A 585 12.15 -3.58 17.37
N ASN A 586 12.85 -3.89 16.28
CA ASN A 586 13.17 -2.92 15.25
C ASN A 586 13.03 -3.51 13.84
N VAL A 587 12.80 -2.61 12.86
CA VAL A 587 12.64 -2.91 11.44
C VAL A 587 13.42 -1.88 10.63
N LEU A 588 14.11 -2.31 9.59
CA LEU A 588 14.76 -1.42 8.64
C LEU A 588 13.78 -1.01 7.54
N ILE A 589 13.41 0.27 7.47
CA ILE A 589 12.47 0.81 6.50
C ILE A 589 13.20 1.88 5.68
N ALA A 590 13.31 1.68 4.37
CA ALA A 590 14.09 2.51 3.46
C ALA A 590 15.55 2.74 3.92
N GLY A 591 16.13 1.77 4.62
CA GLY A 591 17.51 1.84 5.14
C GLY A 591 17.65 2.45 6.54
N ASP A 592 16.59 3.02 7.11
CA ASP A 592 16.58 3.55 8.48
C ASP A 592 15.98 2.57 9.47
N ASN A 593 16.44 2.67 10.72
CA ASN A 593 15.98 1.82 11.80
C ASN A 593 14.77 2.44 12.51
N PHE A 594 13.64 1.72 12.48
CA PHE A 594 12.42 2.06 13.21
C PHE A 594 12.23 1.07 14.34
N ALA A 595 12.11 1.56 15.57
CA ALA A 595 12.06 0.75 16.77
C ALA A 595 10.78 1.00 17.55
N SER A 596 10.12 -0.10 17.96
CA SER A 596 8.96 -0.11 18.85
C SER A 596 9.29 -0.83 20.15
N LYS A 597 8.76 -0.30 21.25
CA LYS A 597 8.87 -0.91 22.57
C LYS A 597 7.58 -0.72 23.34
N ASN A 598 7.06 -1.81 23.90
CA ASN A 598 5.97 -1.78 24.88
C ASN A 598 6.54 -1.63 26.29
N ASP A 599 5.68 -1.30 27.27
CA ASP A 599 6.09 -1.31 28.66
C ASP A 599 6.67 -2.67 29.06
N PRO A 600 7.84 -2.71 29.71
CA PRO A 600 8.49 -3.98 30.02
C PRO A 600 7.83 -4.73 31.19
N THR A 601 7.16 -4.04 32.13
CA THR A 601 6.62 -4.66 33.34
C THR A 601 5.10 -4.66 33.35
N TRP A 602 4.52 -5.84 33.54
CA TRP A 602 3.08 -6.06 33.57
C TRP A 602 2.63 -6.77 34.82
N LEU A 603 1.47 -6.41 35.33
CA LEU A 603 0.78 -7.05 36.45
C LEU A 603 -0.40 -7.85 35.92
N GLY A 604 -0.55 -9.08 36.35
CA GLY A 604 -1.63 -9.96 35.91
C GLY A 604 -2.34 -10.64 37.08
N LEU A 605 -3.60 -10.95 36.85
CA LEU A 605 -4.40 -11.81 37.71
C LEU A 605 -5.13 -12.83 36.82
N ALA A 606 -5.02 -14.10 37.18
CA ALA A 606 -5.74 -15.17 36.50
C ALA A 606 -6.59 -15.97 37.50
N VAL A 607 -7.69 -16.51 37.03
CA VAL A 607 -8.54 -17.44 37.75
C VAL A 607 -8.82 -18.62 36.83
N GLY A 608 -8.67 -19.83 37.33
CA GLY A 608 -8.84 -21.01 36.51
C GLY A 608 -9.23 -22.24 37.30
N GLY A 609 -9.41 -23.34 36.60
CA GLY A 609 -9.75 -24.60 37.22
C GLY A 609 -9.73 -25.78 36.29
N THR A 610 -9.85 -26.96 36.91
CA THR A 610 -9.91 -28.26 36.21
C THR A 610 -10.97 -29.11 36.85
N TYR A 611 -11.80 -29.76 36.03
CA TYR A 611 -12.76 -30.79 36.43
C TYR A 611 -12.38 -32.12 35.79
N ASN A 612 -12.02 -33.09 36.61
CA ASN A 612 -11.71 -34.45 36.17
C ASN A 612 -12.91 -35.36 36.46
N TYR A 613 -13.33 -36.16 35.46
CA TYR A 613 -14.50 -37.01 35.55
C TYR A 613 -14.37 -38.28 34.70
N GLY A 614 -15.37 -39.18 34.78
CA GLY A 614 -15.36 -40.45 34.10
C GLY A 614 -14.58 -41.54 34.86
N ARG A 615 -14.56 -42.76 34.31
CA ARG A 615 -13.86 -43.89 34.91
C ARG A 615 -12.39 -43.59 35.02
N ASN A 616 -11.87 -43.71 36.25
CA ASN A 616 -10.46 -43.36 36.54
C ASN A 616 -10.03 -41.96 36.09
N SER A 617 -10.97 -41.00 36.11
CA SER A 617 -10.72 -39.63 35.62
C SER A 617 -10.22 -39.55 34.18
N GLN A 618 -10.83 -40.33 33.29
CA GLN A 618 -10.48 -40.37 31.86
C GLN A 618 -10.59 -39.01 31.17
N TYR A 619 -11.50 -38.17 31.64
CA TYR A 619 -11.81 -36.90 31.02
C TYR A 619 -11.42 -35.75 31.94
N SER A 620 -10.84 -34.72 31.36
CA SER A 620 -10.57 -33.46 32.07
C SER A 620 -11.06 -32.29 31.23
N LEU A 621 -11.86 -31.43 31.84
CA LEU A 621 -12.18 -30.10 31.30
C LEU A 621 -11.44 -29.07 32.14
N TYR A 622 -10.72 -28.17 31.50
CA TYR A 622 -9.95 -27.13 32.19
C TYR A 622 -10.05 -25.79 31.47
N GLY A 623 -9.75 -24.71 32.18
CA GLY A 623 -9.70 -23.38 31.59
C GLY A 623 -9.20 -22.33 32.56
N GLU A 624 -8.82 -21.19 31.98
CA GLU A 624 -8.35 -20.01 32.70
C GLU A 624 -8.89 -18.74 32.07
N LEU A 625 -9.21 -17.75 32.89
CA LEU A 625 -9.46 -16.38 32.51
C LEU A 625 -8.42 -15.50 33.19
N GLY A 626 -7.75 -14.66 32.41
CA GLY A 626 -6.70 -13.76 32.89
C GLY A 626 -6.88 -12.35 32.38
N ILE A 627 -6.53 -11.41 33.23
CA ILE A 627 -6.37 -9.99 32.88
C ILE A 627 -4.97 -9.55 33.26
N SER A 628 -4.34 -8.75 32.42
CA SER A 628 -3.08 -8.11 32.74
C SER A 628 -3.05 -6.67 32.26
N THR A 629 -2.28 -5.83 32.93
CA THR A 629 -2.12 -4.41 32.60
C THR A 629 -0.65 -4.00 32.79
N SER A 630 -0.21 -3.03 32.02
CA SER A 630 1.08 -2.39 32.19
C SER A 630 1.21 -1.77 33.59
N ALA A 631 2.36 -1.90 34.21
CA ALA A 631 2.65 -1.27 35.50
C ALA A 631 2.89 0.25 35.38
N LYS A 632 3.36 0.73 34.21
CA LYS A 632 3.61 2.15 33.92
C LYS A 632 2.37 2.87 33.41
N ASN A 633 1.67 2.27 32.44
CA ASN A 633 0.45 2.81 31.81
C ASN A 633 -0.79 2.02 32.28
N PHE A 634 -1.00 2.01 33.59
CA PHE A 634 -2.05 1.22 34.22
C PHE A 634 -3.44 1.56 33.63
N GLY A 635 -4.11 0.54 33.05
CA GLY A 635 -5.41 0.68 32.39
C GLY A 635 -5.34 1.09 30.92
N ASP A 636 -4.36 1.86 30.46
CA ASP A 636 -4.19 2.26 29.04
C ASP A 636 -3.69 1.11 28.18
N SER A 637 -2.76 0.30 28.73
CA SER A 637 -2.32 -0.97 28.14
C SER A 637 -2.83 -2.12 28.99
N HIS A 638 -3.66 -2.99 28.38
CA HIS A 638 -4.25 -4.14 29.06
C HIS A 638 -4.53 -5.30 28.10
N VAL A 639 -4.58 -6.50 28.64
CA VAL A 639 -4.87 -7.73 27.91
C VAL A 639 -5.88 -8.56 28.70
N LEU A 640 -6.94 -8.98 28.05
CA LEU A 640 -7.87 -10.01 28.49
C LEU A 640 -7.57 -11.30 27.74
N ARG A 641 -7.44 -12.41 28.46
CA ARG A 641 -7.19 -13.71 27.87
C ARG A 641 -8.15 -14.74 28.46
N GLY A 642 -8.60 -15.65 27.63
CA GLY A 642 -9.42 -16.79 28.05
C GLY A 642 -9.01 -18.03 27.29
N GLU A 643 -9.02 -19.16 27.99
CA GLU A 643 -8.78 -20.44 27.36
C GLU A 643 -9.68 -21.52 27.96
N VAL A 644 -9.94 -22.54 27.14
CA VAL A 644 -10.62 -23.77 27.53
C VAL A 644 -9.96 -24.95 26.84
N GLY A 645 -9.78 -26.01 27.59
CA GLY A 645 -9.16 -27.23 27.09
C GLY A 645 -9.89 -28.49 27.58
N PHE A 646 -9.74 -29.53 26.80
CA PHE A 646 -10.24 -30.84 27.07
C PHE A 646 -9.11 -31.86 26.93
N ARG A 647 -9.07 -32.84 27.84
CA ARG A 647 -8.10 -33.92 27.78
C ARG A 647 -8.79 -35.26 27.94
N TYR A 648 -8.34 -36.21 27.14
CA TYR A 648 -8.77 -37.59 27.17
C TYR A 648 -7.58 -38.51 27.45
N ARG A 649 -7.76 -39.41 28.42
CA ARG A 649 -6.81 -40.44 28.82
C ARG A 649 -7.26 -41.77 28.24
N PHE A 650 -6.31 -42.53 27.71
CA PHE A 650 -6.55 -43.91 27.25
C PHE A 650 -6.48 -44.92 28.40
#